data_f75c2ed45a7b365cdcf185c1d03324d7
#
_entry.id   f75c2ed45a7b365cdcf185c1d03324d7
#
_cell.length_a   1.000
_cell.length_b   1.000
_cell.length_c   1.000
_cell.angle_alpha   90.00
_cell.angle_beta   90.00
_cell.angle_gamma   90.00
#
_symmetry.space_group_name_H-M   'P 1'
#
loop_
_entity.id
_entity.type
_entity.pdbx_description
1 polymer ?
#
loop_
_entity_poly.entity_id
_entity_poly.type
_entity_poly.pdbx_seq_one_letter_code
_entity_poly.pdbx_strand_id
1 'polypeptide(L)'
;MANLRFEVVAEAFKKRPVEVETPKVRPSEYFAKYVFNRQKMYKYLPSDVYEKLVDVIDNGTRLDRSIADAVAAGMKLWAEENGVTHYTHWFQPLTEGTAEKHDAFVEHDGKGGMIEEFSGKLLVQQEPDASSFPNGGIRNTFEARGYSAWDPTSPVFIIDDTLCIPTIFISYTGEALDYKAPLLRSLHTLSEAATEVCHYFYPLVKKVQTNLGWEQEYFLVDESLYSARPDLMLTGRTLMGHDSAKNQQMDDHYFGTIPERVQAFMKDLEIQALELGIPCKTRHNEVAPNQFELAPIYEECNLAVDHNMLLMSLMKRVAHKHGFRVLLHEKPFAGVNGSGKHNNWSLCTDTGVLLHAAGKTPEDNLRFVVFIVETLMGVYKHNGLLKASIMSATNAHRLGANEAPPAIISSFLGKQLTDLLDHIEKADKDELFALAGKKGMELDIPEIPELMIDNTDRNRTSPFAFTGNRFEFRAVGSEANCASSLIVLNAAVAEALENFKTRVDALIAKGEDQTSAIIDIVREDIKTCKPIRFDGNGYSDEWKEEALKRGLDCEASCPVVFDRYLDKESIEMFAKTNVMSESELKARNEVKWETYTKKIQIEARVMGDLTMNHIIPVATHYQSRLAKNVEGMINIFGGEEGKKLTARNVKIIREIAERTETIERGVEALVNARKVANKIESEREKAIAYHDTVAPKMEEIRYQIDKLELLVADELWTLPKYRELLFIR
;
A
#
# COMPACT_ATOMS: atom_id res chain seq x y z
N MET A 1 17.82 32.83 22.42
CA MET A 1 16.88 31.70 22.47
C MET A 1 17.60 30.52 21.85
N ALA A 2 17.64 29.37 22.54
CA ALA A 2 18.17 28.15 21.95
C ALA A 2 17.36 27.84 20.68
N ASN A 3 18.04 27.31 19.65
CA ASN A 3 17.37 26.91 18.41
C ASN A 3 16.64 25.61 18.73
N LEU A 4 15.33 25.55 18.53
CA LEU A 4 14.49 24.38 18.74
C LEU A 4 15.09 23.10 18.13
N ARG A 5 15.72 23.20 16.97
CA ARG A 5 16.39 22.08 16.32
C ARG A 5 17.45 21.43 17.21
N PHE A 6 18.32 22.20 17.88
CA PHE A 6 19.35 21.62 18.76
C PHE A 6 18.75 21.02 20.04
N GLU A 7 17.66 21.59 20.53
CA GLU A 7 16.94 21.03 21.68
C GLU A 7 16.35 19.67 21.35
N VAL A 8 15.64 19.53 20.22
CA VAL A 8 15.05 18.26 19.81
C VAL A 8 16.07 17.20 19.41
N VAL A 9 17.20 17.62 18.81
CA VAL A 9 18.35 16.72 18.54
C VAL A 9 18.95 16.20 19.84
N ALA A 10 19.19 17.09 20.83
CA ALA A 10 19.70 16.69 22.13
C ALA A 10 18.72 15.77 22.89
N GLU A 11 17.43 15.98 22.74
CA GLU A 11 16.39 15.12 23.31
C GLU A 11 16.38 13.73 22.66
N ALA A 12 16.47 13.67 21.33
CA ALA A 12 16.52 12.40 20.60
C ALA A 12 17.71 11.53 21.04
N PHE A 13 18.89 12.13 21.24
CA PHE A 13 20.09 11.41 21.73
C PHE A 13 19.98 10.87 23.18
N LYS A 14 19.09 11.41 23.99
CA LYS A 14 18.88 10.92 25.37
C LYS A 14 18.01 9.69 25.44
N LYS A 15 17.17 9.46 24.44
CA LYS A 15 16.21 8.34 24.44
C LYS A 15 16.93 7.00 24.46
N ARG A 16 16.36 6.05 25.16
CA ARG A 16 16.84 4.68 25.30
C ARG A 16 15.77 3.71 24.84
N PRO A 17 16.12 2.46 24.49
CA PRO A 17 15.14 1.43 24.20
C PRO A 17 14.12 1.30 25.33
N VAL A 18 12.84 1.23 24.99
CA VAL A 18 11.77 0.91 25.95
C VAL A 18 11.85 -0.58 26.27
N GLU A 19 11.75 -0.93 27.54
CA GLU A 19 11.70 -2.33 27.95
C GLU A 19 10.38 -2.96 27.48
N VAL A 20 10.48 -4.08 26.79
CA VAL A 20 9.32 -4.82 26.25
C VAL A 20 9.18 -6.12 27.03
N GLU A 21 8.06 -6.25 27.75
CA GLU A 21 7.72 -7.49 28.42
C GLU A 21 7.46 -8.58 27.38
N THR A 22 8.24 -9.66 27.44
CA THR A 22 8.13 -10.78 26.52
C THR A 22 7.27 -11.87 27.15
N PRO A 23 6.22 -12.37 26.47
CA PRO A 23 5.48 -13.53 26.93
C PRO A 23 6.43 -14.69 27.20
N LYS A 24 6.25 -15.36 28.37
CA LYS A 24 7.09 -16.52 28.79
C LYS A 24 6.67 -17.83 28.13
N VAL A 25 5.74 -17.77 27.19
CA VAL A 25 5.19 -18.87 26.43
C VAL A 25 5.57 -18.76 24.96
N ARG A 26 5.36 -19.81 24.17
CA ARG A 26 5.66 -19.80 22.72
C ARG A 26 4.73 -18.87 21.96
N PRO A 27 5.15 -18.27 20.84
CA PRO A 27 4.28 -17.44 20.01
C PRO A 27 2.96 -18.11 19.61
N SER A 28 3.00 -19.40 19.31
CA SER A 28 1.79 -20.18 18.98
C SER A 28 0.76 -20.30 20.12
N GLU A 29 1.16 -20.06 21.37
CA GLU A 29 0.28 -20.15 22.54
C GLU A 29 -0.48 -18.85 22.83
N TYR A 30 0.07 -17.70 22.40
CA TYR A 30 -0.62 -16.40 22.52
C TYR A 30 -1.11 -15.86 21.16
N PHE A 31 -0.84 -16.54 20.06
CA PHE A 31 -1.36 -16.15 18.73
C PHE A 31 -2.88 -16.08 18.75
N ALA A 32 -3.43 -15.01 18.20
CA ALA A 32 -4.86 -14.72 18.15
C ALA A 32 -5.56 -14.73 19.53
N LYS A 33 -4.83 -14.34 20.59
CA LYS A 33 -5.39 -14.26 21.94
C LYS A 33 -6.62 -13.36 22.00
N TYR A 34 -6.60 -12.24 21.31
CA TYR A 34 -7.67 -11.25 21.26
C TYR A 34 -8.52 -11.33 19.99
N VAL A 35 -8.63 -12.51 19.37
CA VAL A 35 -9.43 -12.77 18.17
C VAL A 35 -10.48 -13.81 18.45
N PHE A 36 -11.73 -13.57 18.07
CA PHE A 36 -12.83 -14.53 18.17
C PHE A 36 -12.71 -15.56 17.04
N ASN A 37 -11.69 -16.41 17.15
CA ASN A 37 -11.35 -17.44 16.18
C ASN A 37 -12.21 -18.70 16.35
N ARG A 38 -12.02 -19.71 15.49
CA ARG A 38 -12.80 -20.95 15.52
C ARG A 38 -12.79 -21.68 16.87
N GLN A 39 -11.67 -21.64 17.60
CA GLN A 39 -11.58 -22.26 18.92
C GLN A 39 -12.51 -21.54 19.93
N LYS A 40 -12.56 -20.22 19.87
CA LYS A 40 -13.47 -19.42 20.72
C LYS A 40 -14.90 -19.53 20.25
N MET A 41 -15.15 -19.53 18.93
CA MET A 41 -16.49 -19.82 18.40
C MET A 41 -17.02 -21.16 18.92
N TYR A 42 -16.21 -22.21 18.87
CA TYR A 42 -16.59 -23.53 19.39
C TYR A 42 -16.87 -23.54 20.91
N LYS A 43 -16.08 -22.73 21.68
CA LYS A 43 -16.25 -22.63 23.15
C LYS A 43 -17.49 -21.86 23.58
N TYR A 44 -17.80 -20.75 22.86
CA TYR A 44 -18.80 -19.77 23.30
C TYR A 44 -20.14 -19.85 22.57
N LEU A 45 -20.22 -20.61 21.47
CA LEU A 45 -21.47 -20.76 20.69
C LEU A 45 -22.11 -22.13 20.91
N PRO A 46 -23.44 -22.23 20.85
CA PRO A 46 -24.13 -23.52 20.72
C PRO A 46 -23.66 -24.30 19.49
N SER A 47 -23.59 -25.62 19.55
CA SER A 47 -23.01 -26.45 18.48
C SER A 47 -23.65 -26.22 17.11
N ASP A 48 -24.99 -26.14 17.07
CA ASP A 48 -25.71 -25.87 15.81
C ASP A 48 -25.48 -24.49 15.24
N VAL A 49 -25.28 -23.48 16.09
CA VAL A 49 -24.92 -22.12 15.70
C VAL A 49 -23.49 -22.09 15.16
N TYR A 50 -22.57 -22.78 15.85
CA TYR A 50 -21.17 -22.90 15.40
C TYR A 50 -21.08 -23.56 14.02
N GLU A 51 -21.75 -24.68 13.79
CA GLU A 51 -21.75 -25.39 12.52
C GLU A 51 -22.28 -24.52 11.37
N LYS A 52 -23.38 -23.80 11.58
CA LYS A 52 -23.94 -22.86 10.61
C LYS A 52 -22.98 -21.67 10.30
N LEU A 53 -22.37 -21.10 11.34
CA LEU A 53 -21.44 -20.00 11.14
C LEU A 53 -20.17 -20.45 10.40
N VAL A 54 -19.66 -21.63 10.70
CA VAL A 54 -18.52 -22.22 9.99
C VAL A 54 -18.85 -22.50 8.53
N ASP A 55 -20.07 -22.97 8.23
CA ASP A 55 -20.52 -23.19 6.86
C ASP A 55 -20.58 -21.87 6.05
N VAL A 56 -21.03 -20.77 6.67
CA VAL A 56 -20.98 -19.44 6.06
C VAL A 56 -19.54 -19.02 5.75
N ILE A 57 -18.62 -19.23 6.68
CA ILE A 57 -17.21 -18.83 6.53
C ILE A 57 -16.50 -19.67 5.45
N ASP A 58 -16.70 -20.99 5.45
CA ASP A 58 -15.96 -21.90 4.57
C ASP A 58 -16.56 -22.00 3.17
N ASN A 59 -17.88 -22.09 3.08
CA ASN A 59 -18.60 -22.38 1.85
C ASN A 59 -19.28 -21.15 1.23
N GLY A 60 -19.25 -19.98 1.93
CA GLY A 60 -19.90 -18.75 1.44
C GLY A 60 -21.44 -18.87 1.42
N THR A 61 -22.03 -19.75 2.23
CA THR A 61 -23.48 -19.86 2.35
C THR A 61 -24.08 -18.60 2.97
N ARG A 62 -25.34 -18.31 2.68
CA ARG A 62 -25.99 -17.11 3.19
C ARG A 62 -26.16 -17.19 4.71
N LEU A 63 -25.72 -16.14 5.43
CA LEU A 63 -25.92 -16.01 6.87
C LEU A 63 -27.42 -15.96 7.20
N ASP A 64 -27.86 -16.91 8.02
CA ASP A 64 -29.23 -16.91 8.59
C ASP A 64 -29.28 -15.94 9.79
N ARG A 65 -30.08 -14.88 9.68
CA ARG A 65 -30.25 -13.91 10.77
C ARG A 65 -30.77 -14.53 12.07
N SER A 66 -31.39 -15.72 12.00
CA SER A 66 -31.89 -16.40 13.18
C SER A 66 -30.82 -16.83 14.19
N ILE A 67 -29.54 -16.95 13.73
CA ILE A 67 -28.43 -17.29 14.63
C ILE A 67 -27.72 -16.07 15.19
N ALA A 68 -28.02 -14.86 14.69
CA ALA A 68 -27.28 -13.64 15.02
C ALA A 68 -27.31 -13.30 16.52
N ASP A 69 -28.43 -13.49 17.19
CA ASP A 69 -28.54 -13.24 18.64
C ASP A 69 -27.67 -14.21 19.47
N ALA A 70 -27.62 -15.48 19.08
CA ALA A 70 -26.77 -16.46 19.74
C ALA A 70 -25.29 -16.19 19.51
N VAL A 71 -24.92 -15.76 18.30
CA VAL A 71 -23.53 -15.36 17.98
C VAL A 71 -23.15 -14.10 18.75
N ALA A 72 -24.01 -13.07 18.79
CA ALA A 72 -23.79 -11.84 19.54
C ALA A 72 -23.62 -12.12 21.04
N ALA A 73 -24.47 -12.98 21.62
CA ALA A 73 -24.37 -13.38 23.03
C ALA A 73 -23.04 -14.07 23.36
N GLY A 74 -22.59 -14.98 22.48
CA GLY A 74 -21.30 -15.67 22.65
C GLY A 74 -20.10 -14.72 22.51
N MET A 75 -20.14 -13.79 21.54
CA MET A 75 -19.12 -12.74 21.38
C MET A 75 -19.08 -11.82 22.58
N LYS A 76 -20.24 -11.36 23.07
CA LYS A 76 -20.34 -10.50 24.25
C LYS A 76 -19.74 -11.17 25.48
N LEU A 77 -20.12 -12.43 25.76
CA LEU A 77 -19.58 -13.18 26.89
C LEU A 77 -18.05 -13.28 26.84
N TRP A 78 -17.50 -13.60 25.67
CA TRP A 78 -16.06 -13.63 25.48
C TRP A 78 -15.41 -12.25 25.66
N ALA A 79 -16.04 -11.20 25.15
CA ALA A 79 -15.55 -9.83 25.26
C ALA A 79 -15.53 -9.37 26.74
N GLU A 80 -16.61 -9.59 27.50
CA GLU A 80 -16.71 -9.27 28.93
C GLU A 80 -15.66 -10.02 29.76
N GLU A 81 -15.37 -11.29 29.48
CA GLU A 81 -14.28 -12.05 30.12
C GLU A 81 -12.90 -11.45 29.86
N ASN A 82 -12.73 -10.64 28.81
CA ASN A 82 -11.52 -9.91 28.50
C ASN A 82 -11.56 -8.42 28.92
N GLY A 83 -12.57 -8.00 29.72
CA GLY A 83 -12.69 -6.65 30.24
C GLY A 83 -13.21 -5.60 29.23
N VAL A 84 -13.80 -6.03 28.14
CA VAL A 84 -14.37 -5.17 27.11
C VAL A 84 -15.67 -4.53 27.59
N THR A 85 -15.83 -3.24 27.30
CA THR A 85 -17.00 -2.43 27.70
C THR A 85 -17.70 -1.79 26.52
N HIS A 86 -17.05 -1.75 25.36
CA HIS A 86 -17.53 -1.12 24.14
C HIS A 86 -17.48 -2.06 22.95
N TYR A 87 -18.19 -1.73 21.89
CA TYR A 87 -18.09 -2.38 20.59
C TYR A 87 -18.10 -1.35 19.48
N THR A 88 -17.56 -1.71 18.32
CA THR A 88 -17.58 -0.87 17.12
C THR A 88 -17.70 -1.71 15.86
N HIS A 89 -18.43 -1.20 14.88
CA HIS A 89 -18.27 -1.66 13.51
C HIS A 89 -17.00 -1.03 12.94
N TRP A 90 -16.04 -1.89 12.61
CA TRP A 90 -14.75 -1.51 12.08
C TRP A 90 -14.75 -1.69 10.57
N PHE A 91 -14.52 -0.62 9.79
CA PHE A 91 -14.61 -0.63 8.34
C PHE A 91 -13.52 0.22 7.67
N GLN A 92 -13.39 0.09 6.33
CA GLN A 92 -12.33 0.69 5.52
C GLN A 92 -12.96 1.64 4.49
N PRO A 93 -13.29 2.89 4.85
CA PRO A 93 -13.91 3.87 3.95
C PRO A 93 -12.98 4.23 2.79
N LEU A 94 -13.47 5.03 1.82
CA LEU A 94 -12.68 5.55 0.70
C LEU A 94 -11.61 6.59 1.11
N THR A 95 -11.24 6.60 2.37
CA THR A 95 -10.09 7.29 2.93
C THR A 95 -8.92 6.31 3.13
N GLU A 96 -7.74 6.80 3.48
CA GLU A 96 -6.53 5.96 3.66
C GLU A 96 -6.43 5.37 5.08
N GLY A 97 -7.52 5.01 5.70
CA GLY A 97 -7.53 4.51 7.07
C GLY A 97 -8.69 3.59 7.33
N THR A 98 -8.85 3.28 8.60
CA THR A 98 -10.00 2.57 9.14
C THR A 98 -10.92 3.53 9.86
N ALA A 99 -12.20 3.19 9.98
CA ALA A 99 -13.19 3.97 10.68
C ALA A 99 -13.89 3.13 11.74
N GLU A 100 -14.21 3.78 12.86
CA GLU A 100 -14.81 3.16 14.02
C GLU A 100 -15.65 4.20 14.79
N LYS A 101 -16.71 3.74 15.44
CA LYS A 101 -17.54 4.51 16.37
C LYS A 101 -17.86 3.62 17.57
N HIS A 102 -17.30 3.92 18.71
CA HIS A 102 -17.42 3.09 19.90
C HIS A 102 -18.74 3.35 20.62
N ASP A 103 -19.58 2.32 20.70
CA ASP A 103 -20.81 2.32 21.49
C ASP A 103 -20.61 1.40 22.70
N ALA A 104 -21.04 1.84 23.89
CA ALA A 104 -20.97 1.04 25.10
C ALA A 104 -22.01 -0.11 25.05
N PHE A 105 -21.73 -1.24 25.70
CA PHE A 105 -22.72 -2.31 25.87
C PHE A 105 -23.92 -1.91 26.76
N VAL A 106 -23.96 -0.69 27.25
CA VAL A 106 -24.89 -0.24 28.30
C VAL A 106 -26.27 0.12 27.73
N GLU A 107 -27.33 -0.50 28.28
CA GLU A 107 -28.72 -0.21 27.95
C GLU A 107 -29.56 -0.05 29.24
N HIS A 108 -30.71 0.62 29.15
CA HIS A 108 -31.65 0.73 30.25
C HIS A 108 -32.37 -0.58 30.55
N ASP A 109 -32.45 -1.00 31.85
CA ASP A 109 -33.20 -2.17 32.28
C ASP A 109 -34.73 -1.95 32.35
N GLY A 110 -35.19 -0.74 32.01
CA GLY A 110 -36.58 -0.31 32.10
C GLY A 110 -37.11 -0.10 33.54
N LYS A 111 -36.24 -0.29 34.55
CA LYS A 111 -36.59 -0.16 35.97
C LYS A 111 -35.76 0.86 36.70
N GLY A 112 -35.02 1.68 35.99
CA GLY A 112 -34.16 2.73 36.51
C GLY A 112 -32.72 2.32 36.77
N GLY A 113 -32.33 1.13 36.34
CA GLY A 113 -30.95 0.61 36.29
C GLY A 113 -30.44 0.47 34.86
N MET A 114 -29.27 -0.14 34.74
CA MET A 114 -28.56 -0.39 33.48
C MET A 114 -28.23 -1.87 33.39
N ILE A 115 -28.20 -2.37 32.17
CA ILE A 115 -27.75 -3.72 31.82
C ILE A 115 -26.74 -3.63 30.67
N GLU A 116 -25.90 -4.63 30.54
CA GLU A 116 -25.06 -4.81 29.38
C GLU A 116 -25.84 -5.60 28.33
N GLU A 117 -26.05 -4.99 27.15
CA GLU A 117 -26.75 -5.59 26.02
C GLU A 117 -25.93 -5.49 24.74
N PHE A 118 -25.89 -6.61 24.00
CA PHE A 118 -25.35 -6.65 22.63
C PHE A 118 -26.17 -7.69 21.85
N SER A 119 -27.09 -7.20 21.02
CA SER A 119 -28.02 -8.07 20.26
C SER A 119 -27.48 -8.42 18.88
N GLY A 120 -28.04 -9.46 18.28
CA GLY A 120 -27.75 -9.85 16.91
C GLY A 120 -28.05 -8.73 15.89
N LYS A 121 -29.02 -7.84 16.18
CA LYS A 121 -29.28 -6.67 15.37
C LYS A 121 -28.06 -5.73 15.34
N LEU A 122 -27.46 -5.46 16.51
CA LEU A 122 -26.28 -4.59 16.65
C LEU A 122 -25.04 -5.23 16.04
N LEU A 123 -24.91 -6.56 16.08
CA LEU A 123 -23.84 -7.29 15.41
C LEU A 123 -23.94 -7.20 13.89
N VAL A 124 -25.12 -7.47 13.33
CA VAL A 124 -25.28 -7.66 11.88
C VAL A 124 -25.29 -6.35 11.11
N GLN A 125 -25.87 -5.29 11.67
CA GLN A 125 -26.08 -4.03 10.96
C GLN A 125 -26.12 -2.83 11.89
N GLN A 126 -25.46 -1.75 11.48
CA GLN A 126 -25.63 -0.42 12.07
C GLN A 126 -25.91 0.63 10.99
N GLU A 127 -26.37 1.79 11.42
CA GLU A 127 -26.73 2.92 10.57
C GLU A 127 -25.86 4.15 10.92
N PRO A 128 -24.53 4.12 10.60
CA PRO A 128 -23.65 5.23 10.93
C PRO A 128 -23.97 6.46 10.09
N ASP A 129 -23.64 7.64 10.63
CA ASP A 129 -23.66 8.88 9.87
C ASP A 129 -22.52 8.84 8.83
N ALA A 130 -22.89 8.84 7.56
CA ALA A 130 -21.98 8.80 6.44
C ALA A 130 -21.66 10.18 5.85
N SER A 131 -22.18 11.28 6.44
CA SER A 131 -22.06 12.61 5.85
C SER A 131 -20.63 13.12 5.75
N SER A 132 -19.73 12.68 6.65
CA SER A 132 -18.32 13.05 6.65
C SER A 132 -17.43 12.20 5.72
N PHE A 133 -17.95 11.09 5.20
CA PHE A 133 -17.17 10.22 4.32
C PHE A 133 -17.28 10.63 2.85
N PRO A 134 -16.17 10.54 2.08
CA PRO A 134 -16.18 10.83 0.65
C PRO A 134 -17.11 9.85 -0.07
N ASN A 135 -17.95 10.38 -0.96
CA ASN A 135 -18.94 9.59 -1.71
C ASN A 135 -18.97 9.88 -3.22
N GLY A 136 -18.16 10.83 -3.71
CA GLY A 136 -18.03 11.13 -5.12
C GLY A 136 -19.34 11.54 -5.82
N GLY A 137 -20.27 12.15 -5.08
CA GLY A 137 -21.56 12.57 -5.62
C GLY A 137 -22.66 11.50 -5.67
N ILE A 138 -22.41 10.30 -5.11
CA ILE A 138 -23.46 9.26 -4.96
C ILE A 138 -24.65 9.78 -4.18
N ARG A 139 -24.39 10.64 -3.21
CA ARG A 139 -25.43 11.25 -2.36
C ARG A 139 -25.15 12.72 -2.07
N ASN A 140 -26.19 13.45 -1.69
CA ASN A 140 -26.07 14.83 -1.24
C ASN A 140 -25.63 14.88 0.23
N THR A 141 -25.00 16.00 0.64
CA THR A 141 -24.49 16.19 2.01
C THR A 141 -25.56 16.14 3.09
N PHE A 142 -26.84 16.41 2.76
CA PHE A 142 -27.95 16.30 3.70
C PHE A 142 -28.46 14.87 3.89
N GLU A 143 -28.04 13.92 3.09
CA GLU A 143 -28.35 12.50 3.21
C GLU A 143 -27.30 11.85 4.10
N ALA A 144 -27.52 11.85 5.40
CA ALA A 144 -26.51 11.45 6.37
C ALA A 144 -26.37 9.92 6.55
N ARG A 145 -27.42 9.15 6.22
CA ARG A 145 -27.49 7.72 6.57
C ARG A 145 -26.72 6.84 5.60
N GLY A 146 -25.92 5.92 6.15
CA GLY A 146 -25.35 4.77 5.48
C GLY A 146 -25.59 3.50 6.29
N TYR A 147 -25.12 2.36 5.81
CA TYR A 147 -25.19 1.08 6.52
C TYR A 147 -23.80 0.47 6.64
N SER A 148 -23.49 -0.04 7.84
CA SER A 148 -22.41 -1.01 8.01
C SER A 148 -23.01 -2.40 8.20
N ALA A 149 -22.42 -3.42 7.60
CA ALA A 149 -22.90 -4.79 7.71
C ALA A 149 -21.75 -5.75 8.02
N TRP A 150 -21.95 -6.62 9.02
CA TRP A 150 -20.96 -7.57 9.49
C TRP A 150 -20.47 -8.49 8.35
N ASP A 151 -19.16 -8.66 8.27
CA ASP A 151 -18.50 -9.67 7.44
C ASP A 151 -18.06 -10.85 8.31
N PRO A 152 -18.78 -11.98 8.32
CA PRO A 152 -18.41 -13.14 9.13
C PRO A 152 -17.13 -13.84 8.65
N THR A 153 -16.64 -13.55 7.44
CA THR A 153 -15.41 -14.15 6.90
C THR A 153 -14.14 -13.54 7.51
N SER A 154 -14.28 -12.37 8.16
CA SER A 154 -13.22 -11.77 8.97
C SER A 154 -13.53 -11.90 10.45
N PRO A 155 -12.63 -12.47 11.27
CA PRO A 155 -12.90 -12.67 12.68
C PRO A 155 -12.95 -11.35 13.45
N VAL A 156 -13.86 -11.29 14.42
CA VAL A 156 -13.98 -10.19 15.38
C VAL A 156 -12.78 -10.20 16.33
N PHE A 157 -12.29 -9.03 16.72
CA PHE A 157 -11.11 -8.88 17.55
C PHE A 157 -11.29 -7.81 18.63
N ILE A 158 -10.40 -7.80 19.64
CA ILE A 158 -10.44 -6.84 20.75
C ILE A 158 -9.21 -5.94 20.66
N ILE A 159 -9.45 -4.63 20.70
CA ILE A 159 -8.42 -3.64 20.95
C ILE A 159 -8.79 -2.86 22.21
N ASP A 160 -7.87 -2.83 23.18
CA ASP A 160 -8.07 -2.21 24.49
C ASP A 160 -9.36 -2.73 25.16
N ASP A 161 -10.36 -1.88 25.34
CA ASP A 161 -11.65 -2.19 25.94
C ASP A 161 -12.80 -2.33 24.92
N THR A 162 -12.47 -2.50 23.64
CA THR A 162 -13.46 -2.43 22.55
C THR A 162 -13.43 -3.69 21.68
N LEU A 163 -14.63 -4.25 21.45
CA LEU A 163 -14.90 -5.32 20.50
C LEU A 163 -15.02 -4.75 19.10
N CYS A 164 -14.07 -5.04 18.22
CA CYS A 164 -14.03 -4.56 16.84
C CYS A 164 -14.63 -5.61 15.89
N ILE A 165 -15.67 -5.22 15.17
CA ILE A 165 -16.44 -6.09 14.27
C ILE A 165 -16.14 -5.66 12.82
N PRO A 166 -15.41 -6.47 12.02
CA PRO A 166 -15.16 -6.16 10.62
C PRO A 166 -16.45 -6.07 9.81
N THR A 167 -16.65 -4.97 9.07
CA THR A 167 -17.87 -4.71 8.32
C THR A 167 -17.57 -4.12 6.94
N ILE A 168 -18.51 -4.29 6.03
CA ILE A 168 -18.63 -3.44 4.83
C ILE A 168 -19.34 -2.14 5.20
N PHE A 169 -19.15 -1.12 4.36
CA PHE A 169 -19.82 0.17 4.49
C PHE A 169 -20.42 0.61 3.15
N ILE A 170 -21.74 0.83 3.14
CA ILE A 170 -22.51 1.15 1.94
C ILE A 170 -23.38 2.39 2.14
N SER A 171 -23.74 3.04 1.05
CA SER A 171 -24.71 4.13 1.04
C SER A 171 -26.10 3.64 1.41
N TYR A 172 -27.03 4.56 1.67
CA TYR A 172 -28.45 4.25 1.91
C TYR A 172 -29.09 3.53 0.70
N THR A 173 -28.60 3.76 -0.51
CA THR A 173 -29.10 3.16 -1.75
C THR A 173 -28.34 1.88 -2.17
N GLY A 174 -27.29 1.51 -1.42
CA GLY A 174 -26.61 0.23 -1.57
C GLY A 174 -25.25 0.27 -2.27
N GLU A 175 -24.79 1.44 -2.73
CA GLU A 175 -23.47 1.58 -3.34
C GLU A 175 -22.36 1.46 -2.30
N ALA A 176 -21.29 0.75 -2.64
CA ALA A 176 -20.15 0.60 -1.76
C ALA A 176 -19.37 1.91 -1.57
N LEU A 177 -19.22 2.34 -0.31
CA LEU A 177 -18.44 3.51 0.11
C LEU A 177 -17.13 3.12 0.80
N ASP A 178 -16.73 1.84 0.65
CA ASP A 178 -15.54 1.24 1.25
C ASP A 178 -14.70 0.48 0.21
N TYR A 179 -13.59 -0.07 0.67
CA TYR A 179 -12.76 -0.98 -0.14
C TYR A 179 -13.18 -2.45 0.00
N LYS A 180 -13.79 -2.83 1.13
CA LYS A 180 -14.08 -4.23 1.47
C LYS A 180 -15.19 -4.83 0.61
N ALA A 181 -16.28 -4.11 0.38
CA ALA A 181 -17.40 -4.65 -0.40
C ALA A 181 -17.01 -5.01 -1.85
N PRO A 182 -16.32 -4.14 -2.64
CA PRO A 182 -15.82 -4.54 -3.95
C PRO A 182 -14.74 -5.63 -3.89
N LEU A 183 -13.91 -5.65 -2.84
CA LEU A 183 -12.93 -6.73 -2.67
C LEU A 183 -13.62 -8.09 -2.54
N LEU A 184 -14.60 -8.22 -1.65
CA LEU A 184 -15.36 -9.44 -1.45
C LEU A 184 -16.06 -9.90 -2.73
N ARG A 185 -16.68 -8.96 -3.49
CA ARG A 185 -17.27 -9.26 -4.80
C ARG A 185 -16.24 -9.79 -5.79
N SER A 186 -15.04 -9.15 -5.86
CA SER A 186 -13.96 -9.57 -6.76
C SER A 186 -13.40 -10.96 -6.41
N LEU A 187 -13.27 -11.26 -5.12
CA LEU A 187 -12.83 -12.57 -4.62
C LEU A 187 -13.85 -13.68 -4.96
N HIS A 188 -15.13 -13.37 -4.82
CA HIS A 188 -16.20 -14.31 -5.17
C HIS A 188 -16.18 -14.63 -6.67
N THR A 189 -16.20 -13.62 -7.53
CA THR A 189 -16.18 -13.81 -8.99
C THR A 189 -14.92 -14.55 -9.46
N LEU A 190 -13.76 -14.19 -8.92
CA LEU A 190 -12.51 -14.89 -9.26
C LEU A 190 -12.55 -16.36 -8.80
N SER A 191 -13.08 -16.61 -7.60
CA SER A 191 -13.24 -17.98 -7.09
C SER A 191 -14.13 -18.83 -8.02
N GLU A 192 -15.27 -18.29 -8.46
CA GLU A 192 -16.16 -18.98 -9.40
C GLU A 192 -15.48 -19.26 -10.73
N ALA A 193 -14.90 -18.23 -11.38
CA ALA A 193 -14.23 -18.38 -12.67
C ALA A 193 -13.06 -19.37 -12.62
N ALA A 194 -12.22 -19.28 -11.58
CA ALA A 194 -11.09 -20.17 -11.40
C ALA A 194 -11.52 -21.62 -11.09
N THR A 195 -12.59 -21.82 -10.30
CA THR A 195 -13.12 -23.15 -10.00
C THR A 195 -13.64 -23.84 -11.27
N GLU A 196 -14.37 -23.10 -12.10
CA GLU A 196 -14.89 -23.62 -13.39
C GLU A 196 -13.75 -24.04 -14.34
N VAL A 197 -12.64 -23.29 -14.39
CA VAL A 197 -11.45 -23.69 -15.17
C VAL A 197 -10.73 -24.86 -14.52
N CYS A 198 -10.66 -24.91 -13.17
CA CYS A 198 -10.07 -26.05 -12.45
C CYS A 198 -10.76 -27.38 -12.76
N HIS A 199 -12.06 -27.39 -13.07
CA HIS A 199 -12.82 -28.61 -13.39
C HIS A 199 -12.30 -29.36 -14.62
N TYR A 200 -11.56 -28.72 -15.52
CA TYR A 200 -10.85 -29.41 -16.60
C TYR A 200 -9.75 -30.35 -16.11
N PHE A 201 -9.20 -30.08 -14.93
CA PHE A 201 -8.05 -30.79 -14.34
C PHE A 201 -8.43 -31.55 -13.06
N TYR A 202 -9.29 -30.95 -12.23
CA TYR A 202 -9.65 -31.42 -10.89
C TYR A 202 -11.17 -31.32 -10.66
N PRO A 203 -11.95 -32.31 -11.11
CA PRO A 203 -13.43 -32.22 -11.05
C PRO A 203 -14.02 -32.14 -9.63
N LEU A 204 -13.23 -32.43 -8.58
CA LEU A 204 -13.68 -32.41 -7.19
C LEU A 204 -13.43 -31.07 -6.47
N VAL A 205 -12.76 -30.11 -7.09
CA VAL A 205 -12.54 -28.79 -6.53
C VAL A 205 -13.89 -28.06 -6.42
N LYS A 206 -14.17 -27.53 -5.24
CA LYS A 206 -15.41 -26.78 -4.97
C LYS A 206 -15.19 -25.28 -4.88
N LYS A 207 -13.97 -24.86 -4.55
CA LYS A 207 -13.62 -23.47 -4.33
C LYS A 207 -12.16 -23.21 -4.66
N VAL A 208 -11.87 -22.09 -5.28
CA VAL A 208 -10.53 -21.53 -5.39
C VAL A 208 -10.44 -20.32 -4.48
N GLN A 209 -9.43 -20.30 -3.63
CA GLN A 209 -9.14 -19.22 -2.71
C GLN A 209 -8.02 -18.34 -3.26
N THR A 210 -8.21 -17.03 -3.18
CA THR A 210 -7.14 -16.04 -3.42
C THR A 210 -6.37 -15.83 -2.13
N ASN A 211 -5.04 -15.89 -2.21
CA ASN A 211 -4.14 -15.63 -1.10
C ASN A 211 -3.35 -14.34 -1.32
N LEU A 212 -3.03 -13.66 -0.23
CA LEU A 212 -2.23 -12.46 -0.18
C LEU A 212 -1.18 -12.55 0.94
N GLY A 213 0.09 -12.28 0.59
CA GLY A 213 1.14 -11.94 1.55
C GLY A 213 1.66 -10.55 1.22
N TRP A 214 1.35 -9.58 2.07
CA TRP A 214 1.85 -8.21 1.91
C TRP A 214 3.22 -8.04 2.57
N GLU A 215 4.03 -7.12 2.01
CA GLU A 215 5.32 -6.70 2.58
C GLU A 215 5.20 -5.21 2.89
N GLN A 216 5.10 -4.86 4.17
CA GLN A 216 4.91 -3.48 4.60
C GLN A 216 6.25 -2.81 4.87
N GLU A 217 6.70 -1.98 3.95
CA GLU A 217 7.81 -1.07 4.16
C GLU A 217 7.34 0.21 4.88
N TYR A 218 8.23 0.82 5.67
CA TYR A 218 7.96 2.04 6.42
C TYR A 218 9.23 2.73 6.88
N PHE A 219 9.13 4.04 7.18
CA PHE A 219 10.19 4.77 7.86
C PHE A 219 9.82 5.02 9.32
N LEU A 220 10.85 5.10 10.18
CA LEU A 220 10.73 5.60 11.55
C LEU A 220 11.50 6.90 11.70
N VAL A 221 10.91 7.88 12.38
CA VAL A 221 11.57 9.13 12.76
C VAL A 221 11.40 9.31 14.26
N ASP A 222 12.46 9.77 14.94
CA ASP A 222 12.36 10.13 16.36
C ASP A 222 11.27 11.19 16.55
N GLU A 223 10.40 11.00 17.52
CA GLU A 223 9.23 11.86 17.73
C GLU A 223 9.59 13.32 18.01
N SER A 224 10.71 13.58 18.71
CA SER A 224 11.17 14.95 18.96
C SER A 224 11.57 15.64 17.65
N LEU A 225 12.28 14.94 16.76
CA LEU A 225 12.64 15.46 15.44
C LEU A 225 11.42 15.66 14.54
N TYR A 226 10.48 14.72 14.56
CA TYR A 226 9.22 14.81 13.84
C TYR A 226 8.40 16.03 14.26
N SER A 227 8.30 16.31 15.55
CA SER A 227 7.55 17.46 16.09
C SER A 227 8.11 18.81 15.66
N ALA A 228 9.40 18.88 15.30
CA ALA A 228 10.05 20.08 14.78
C ALA A 228 10.01 20.18 13.24
N ARG A 229 9.28 19.29 12.55
CA ARG A 229 9.11 19.26 11.09
C ARG A 229 7.62 19.31 10.72
N PRO A 230 7.03 20.52 10.63
CA PRO A 230 5.62 20.67 10.27
C PRO A 230 5.22 20.04 8.93
N ASP A 231 6.14 19.96 7.97
CA ASP A 231 5.93 19.26 6.71
C ASP A 231 5.70 17.75 6.93
N LEU A 232 6.55 17.05 7.72
CA LEU A 232 6.32 15.65 8.07
C LEU A 232 5.00 15.45 8.82
N MET A 233 4.66 16.36 9.74
CA MET A 233 3.43 16.26 10.53
C MET A 233 2.16 16.39 9.68
N LEU A 234 2.16 17.29 8.69
CA LEU A 234 0.97 17.65 7.93
C LEU A 234 0.85 16.94 6.58
N THR A 235 1.96 16.45 6.02
CA THR A 235 1.98 15.85 4.67
C THR A 235 2.56 14.44 4.65
N GLY A 236 3.18 13.98 5.73
CA GLY A 236 3.88 12.69 5.77
C GLY A 236 5.24 12.67 5.07
N ARG A 237 5.63 13.79 4.40
CA ARG A 237 6.93 13.90 3.72
C ARG A 237 7.63 15.23 3.99
N THR A 238 8.94 15.26 3.76
CA THR A 238 9.71 16.51 3.78
C THR A 238 9.50 17.29 2.48
N LEU A 239 9.03 18.53 2.60
CA LEU A 239 8.87 19.43 1.44
C LEU A 239 10.16 20.16 1.09
N MET A 240 11.16 20.13 1.96
CA MET A 240 12.49 20.70 1.81
C MET A 240 13.51 19.93 2.62
N GLY A 241 14.76 19.95 2.22
CA GLY A 241 15.89 19.32 2.89
C GLY A 241 16.95 18.87 1.89
N HIS A 242 18.19 19.31 2.11
CA HIS A 242 19.34 18.88 1.32
C HIS A 242 19.77 17.47 1.72
N ASP A 243 20.22 16.67 0.74
CA ASP A 243 20.73 15.32 0.95
C ASP A 243 21.83 15.29 2.01
N SER A 244 21.83 14.23 2.82
CA SER A 244 22.90 13.97 3.78
C SER A 244 24.18 13.52 3.06
N ALA A 245 25.35 13.93 3.56
CA ALA A 245 26.63 13.49 3.04
C ALA A 245 26.82 11.96 3.13
N LYS A 246 26.34 11.32 4.20
CA LYS A 246 26.12 9.88 4.26
C LYS A 246 24.69 9.60 3.80
N ASN A 247 24.55 8.67 2.88
CA ASN A 247 23.26 8.25 2.33
C ASN A 247 23.09 6.74 2.52
N GLN A 248 22.33 6.07 1.68
CA GLN A 248 22.12 4.61 1.70
C GLN A 248 23.35 3.86 1.14
N GLN A 249 24.41 3.80 1.93
CA GLN A 249 25.73 3.30 1.57
C GLN A 249 26.34 2.52 2.74
N MET A 250 27.29 1.67 2.45
CA MET A 250 28.11 0.96 3.43
C MET A 250 27.26 0.05 4.33
N ASP A 251 27.13 0.41 5.61
CA ASP A 251 26.39 -0.32 6.65
C ASP A 251 24.88 0.02 6.70
N ASP A 252 24.45 1.05 6.01
CA ASP A 252 23.03 1.37 5.81
C ASP A 252 22.52 0.63 4.56
N HIS A 253 21.97 -0.56 4.76
CA HIS A 253 21.50 -1.45 3.70
C HIS A 253 20.54 -2.51 4.26
N TYR A 254 19.94 -3.29 3.38
CA TYR A 254 18.91 -4.29 3.62
C TYR A 254 19.24 -5.29 4.76
N PHE A 255 20.48 -5.73 4.88
CA PHE A 255 20.93 -6.69 5.90
C PHE A 255 21.75 -6.05 7.02
N GLY A 256 21.68 -4.74 7.22
CA GLY A 256 22.30 -4.06 8.33
C GLY A 256 21.76 -4.51 9.69
N THR A 257 22.55 -4.26 10.76
CA THR A 257 22.09 -4.55 12.13
C THR A 257 20.93 -3.61 12.49
N ILE A 258 19.84 -4.18 13.01
CA ILE A 258 18.69 -3.40 13.48
C ILE A 258 19.09 -2.61 14.73
N PRO A 259 18.91 -1.28 14.78
CA PRO A 259 19.24 -0.45 15.92
C PRO A 259 18.43 -0.86 17.17
N GLU A 260 19.02 -0.76 18.37
CA GLU A 260 18.42 -1.26 19.62
C GLU A 260 17.02 -0.70 19.91
N ARG A 261 16.81 0.62 19.73
CA ARG A 261 15.50 1.25 19.94
C ARG A 261 14.46 0.73 18.94
N VAL A 262 14.88 0.54 17.70
CA VAL A 262 14.02 -0.01 16.61
C VAL A 262 13.72 -1.47 16.89
N GLN A 263 14.69 -2.26 17.35
CA GLN A 263 14.50 -3.65 17.75
C GLN A 263 13.45 -3.79 18.86
N ALA A 264 13.46 -2.88 19.85
CA ALA A 264 12.45 -2.85 20.91
C ALA A 264 11.06 -2.54 20.37
N PHE A 265 10.94 -1.54 19.47
CA PHE A 265 9.70 -1.23 18.78
C PHE A 265 9.18 -2.42 17.97
N MET A 266 10.03 -3.03 17.13
CA MET A 266 9.63 -4.17 16.29
C MET A 266 9.16 -5.36 17.14
N LYS A 267 9.83 -5.62 18.27
CA LYS A 267 9.46 -6.69 19.19
C LYS A 267 8.08 -6.46 19.82
N ASP A 268 7.80 -5.25 20.28
CA ASP A 268 6.51 -4.89 20.88
C ASP A 268 5.39 -4.97 19.84
N LEU A 269 5.64 -4.43 18.65
CA LEU A 269 4.72 -4.51 17.52
C LEU A 269 4.38 -5.96 17.14
N GLU A 270 5.40 -6.82 17.03
CA GLU A 270 5.23 -8.22 16.67
C GLU A 270 4.40 -9.00 17.72
N ILE A 271 4.64 -8.77 19.01
CA ILE A 271 3.87 -9.41 20.10
C ILE A 271 2.38 -9.00 19.97
N GLN A 272 2.09 -7.70 19.89
CA GLN A 272 0.72 -7.20 19.80
C GLN A 272 0.03 -7.65 18.49
N ALA A 273 0.76 -7.66 17.38
CA ALA A 273 0.24 -8.15 16.11
C ALA A 273 -0.12 -9.65 16.18
N LEU A 274 0.74 -10.48 16.76
CA LEU A 274 0.46 -11.91 16.96
C LEU A 274 -0.75 -12.13 17.88
N GLU A 275 -0.90 -11.35 18.96
CA GLU A 275 -2.08 -11.43 19.84
C GLU A 275 -3.38 -11.07 19.11
N LEU A 276 -3.29 -10.20 18.08
CA LEU A 276 -4.40 -9.83 17.19
C LEU A 276 -4.55 -10.76 15.96
N GLY A 277 -3.82 -11.88 15.93
CA GLY A 277 -3.94 -12.87 14.86
C GLY A 277 -3.19 -12.53 13.58
N ILE A 278 -2.39 -11.46 13.54
CA ILE A 278 -1.57 -11.11 12.37
C ILE A 278 -0.31 -11.99 12.39
N PRO A 279 -0.09 -12.88 11.42
CA PRO A 279 0.96 -13.88 11.46
C PRO A 279 2.32 -13.31 11.03
N CYS A 280 2.85 -12.34 11.79
CA CYS A 280 4.15 -11.73 11.53
C CYS A 280 5.25 -12.78 11.38
N LYS A 281 6.09 -12.66 10.35
CA LYS A 281 7.12 -13.64 10.02
C LYS A 281 8.51 -13.04 9.95
N THR A 282 8.65 -11.92 9.25
CA THR A 282 9.95 -11.35 8.91
C THR A 282 9.97 -9.87 9.26
N ARG A 283 11.05 -9.41 9.84
CA ARG A 283 11.37 -8.00 10.09
C ARG A 283 12.84 -7.75 9.82
N HIS A 284 13.18 -6.66 9.17
CA HIS A 284 14.55 -6.28 8.83
C HIS A 284 14.67 -4.79 8.48
N ASN A 285 15.92 -4.32 8.35
CA ASN A 285 16.19 -3.04 7.73
C ASN A 285 15.87 -3.07 6.23
N GLU A 286 15.42 -1.95 5.69
CA GLU A 286 15.39 -1.68 4.27
C GLU A 286 16.64 -0.91 3.81
N VAL A 287 16.72 -0.61 2.50
CA VAL A 287 17.93 -0.03 1.88
C VAL A 287 18.20 1.37 2.38
N ALA A 288 17.18 2.20 2.60
CA ALA A 288 17.37 3.56 3.07
C ALA A 288 17.61 3.61 4.59
N PRO A 289 18.40 4.56 5.09
CA PRO A 289 18.52 4.80 6.53
C PRO A 289 17.17 5.06 7.18
N ASN A 290 16.92 4.48 8.34
CA ASN A 290 15.62 4.53 9.05
C ASN A 290 14.42 3.97 8.30
N GLN A 291 14.67 3.16 7.28
CA GLN A 291 13.64 2.39 6.57
C GLN A 291 13.68 0.92 7.01
N PHE A 292 12.50 0.33 7.16
CA PHE A 292 12.31 -1.01 7.69
C PHE A 292 11.15 -1.71 6.99
N GLU A 293 11.09 -3.03 7.11
CA GLU A 293 10.02 -3.85 6.58
C GLU A 293 9.49 -4.85 7.61
N LEU A 294 8.20 -5.14 7.51
CA LEU A 294 7.54 -6.25 8.19
C LEU A 294 6.68 -7.01 7.17
N ALA A 295 6.87 -8.34 7.12
CA ALA A 295 6.10 -9.22 6.27
C ALA A 295 5.47 -10.38 7.08
N PRO A 296 4.19 -10.74 6.82
CA PRO A 296 3.50 -11.87 7.45
C PRO A 296 3.71 -13.17 6.66
N ILE A 297 3.21 -14.28 7.23
CA ILE A 297 2.82 -15.43 6.43
C ILE A 297 1.56 -15.04 5.62
N TYR A 298 1.48 -15.48 4.37
CA TYR A 298 0.32 -15.21 3.53
C TYR A 298 -0.96 -15.86 4.08
N GLU A 299 -2.08 -15.21 3.83
CA GLU A 299 -3.40 -15.63 4.30
C GLU A 299 -4.44 -15.52 3.17
N GLU A 300 -5.69 -15.91 3.45
CA GLU A 300 -6.81 -15.57 2.59
C GLU A 300 -6.86 -14.04 2.38
N CYS A 301 -7.15 -13.62 1.15
CA CYS A 301 -6.94 -12.25 0.70
C CYS A 301 -7.73 -11.21 1.50
N ASN A 302 -9.03 -11.46 1.82
CA ASN A 302 -9.84 -10.53 2.59
C ASN A 302 -9.28 -10.35 4.01
N LEU A 303 -8.93 -11.45 4.67
CA LEU A 303 -8.32 -11.43 6.01
C LEU A 303 -6.96 -10.73 5.99
N ALA A 304 -6.12 -11.02 4.99
CA ALA A 304 -4.81 -10.38 4.85
C ALA A 304 -4.91 -8.86 4.67
N VAL A 305 -5.91 -8.37 3.94
CA VAL A 305 -6.19 -6.93 3.79
C VAL A 305 -6.60 -6.31 5.11
N ASP A 306 -7.51 -6.93 5.85
CA ASP A 306 -7.92 -6.45 7.18
C ASP A 306 -6.72 -6.41 8.14
N HIS A 307 -5.90 -7.46 8.16
CA HIS A 307 -4.69 -7.52 8.98
C HIS A 307 -3.67 -6.43 8.62
N ASN A 308 -3.51 -6.09 7.34
CA ASN A 308 -2.64 -4.99 6.95
C ASN A 308 -3.15 -3.64 7.44
N MET A 309 -4.45 -3.36 7.28
CA MET A 309 -5.04 -2.11 7.76
C MET A 309 -4.98 -1.98 9.28
N LEU A 310 -5.22 -3.08 9.99
CA LEU A 310 -5.07 -3.16 11.45
C LEU A 310 -3.61 -2.94 11.87
N LEU A 311 -2.65 -3.57 11.18
CA LEU A 311 -1.22 -3.38 11.44
C LEU A 311 -0.81 -1.92 11.27
N MET A 312 -1.22 -1.25 10.19
CA MET A 312 -0.88 0.17 9.94
C MET A 312 -1.35 1.07 11.09
N SER A 313 -2.52 0.79 11.67
CA SER A 313 -3.00 1.48 12.86
C SER A 313 -2.15 1.15 14.09
N LEU A 314 -1.88 -0.14 14.32
CA LEU A 314 -1.08 -0.63 15.44
C LEU A 314 0.37 -0.07 15.40
N MET A 315 0.99 -0.01 14.23
CA MET A 315 2.32 0.59 14.04
C MET A 315 2.38 2.03 14.52
N LYS A 316 1.37 2.84 14.24
CA LYS A 316 1.31 4.25 14.70
C LYS A 316 1.25 4.34 16.22
N ARG A 317 0.47 3.50 16.86
CA ARG A 317 0.32 3.44 18.34
C ARG A 317 1.61 2.97 19.01
N VAL A 318 2.17 1.84 18.54
CA VAL A 318 3.38 1.27 19.13
C VAL A 318 4.59 2.17 18.89
N ALA A 319 4.72 2.79 17.70
CA ALA A 319 5.80 3.73 17.43
C ALA A 319 5.79 4.92 18.43
N HIS A 320 4.61 5.48 18.70
CA HIS A 320 4.46 6.56 19.67
C HIS A 320 4.92 6.14 21.08
N LYS A 321 4.53 4.95 21.55
CA LYS A 321 4.98 4.36 22.82
C LYS A 321 6.51 4.29 22.91
N HIS A 322 7.19 4.00 21.79
CA HIS A 322 8.65 3.89 21.70
C HIS A 322 9.34 5.22 21.36
N GLY A 323 8.62 6.34 21.39
CA GLY A 323 9.17 7.67 21.07
C GLY A 323 9.58 7.81 19.60
N PHE A 324 8.88 7.09 18.70
CA PHE A 324 8.98 7.21 17.25
C PHE A 324 7.67 7.65 16.63
N ARG A 325 7.76 8.10 15.38
CA ARG A 325 6.63 8.22 14.45
C ARG A 325 6.91 7.37 13.22
N VAL A 326 5.93 6.55 12.84
CA VAL A 326 5.97 5.78 11.60
C VAL A 326 5.52 6.65 10.44
N LEU A 327 6.27 6.63 9.34
CA LEU A 327 5.90 7.29 8.09
C LEU A 327 5.53 6.20 7.08
N LEU A 328 4.30 6.24 6.62
CA LEU A 328 3.76 5.33 5.60
C LEU A 328 3.70 5.98 4.21
N HIS A 329 3.95 7.30 4.13
CA HIS A 329 4.12 7.98 2.83
C HIS A 329 5.21 7.30 2.01
N GLU A 330 4.97 7.06 0.74
CA GLU A 330 5.86 6.26 -0.14
C GLU A 330 7.22 6.92 -0.38
N LYS A 331 7.32 8.24 -0.26
CA LYS A 331 8.58 8.99 -0.47
C LYS A 331 8.73 10.11 0.56
N PRO A 332 8.94 9.79 1.85
CA PRO A 332 9.06 10.83 2.88
C PRO A 332 10.32 11.67 2.76
N PHE A 333 11.37 11.13 2.14
CA PHE A 333 12.66 11.80 1.95
C PHE A 333 13.09 11.72 0.48
N ALA A 334 13.45 12.84 -0.12
CA ALA A 334 14.03 12.87 -1.46
C ALA A 334 15.44 12.27 -1.46
N GLY A 335 15.87 11.69 -2.59
CA GLY A 335 17.24 11.21 -2.77
C GLY A 335 17.54 9.81 -2.18
N VAL A 336 16.62 9.22 -1.41
CA VAL A 336 16.75 7.86 -0.87
C VAL A 336 15.60 6.98 -1.37
N ASN A 337 15.65 5.66 -1.13
CA ASN A 337 14.57 4.74 -1.48
C ASN A 337 13.23 5.20 -0.91
N GLY A 338 12.17 4.90 -1.63
CA GLY A 338 10.80 5.01 -1.15
C GLY A 338 10.30 3.69 -0.58
N SER A 339 9.12 3.72 0.06
CA SER A 339 8.48 2.55 0.65
C SER A 339 7.33 2.03 -0.20
N GLY A 340 7.32 0.73 -0.43
CA GLY A 340 6.25 -0.01 -1.09
C GLY A 340 5.45 -0.86 -0.12
N LYS A 341 4.45 -1.52 -0.70
CA LYS A 341 3.68 -2.58 -0.08
C LYS A 341 3.51 -3.68 -1.12
N HIS A 342 4.50 -4.56 -1.25
CA HIS A 342 4.46 -5.59 -2.27
C HIS A 342 3.34 -6.59 -1.96
N ASN A 343 2.47 -6.84 -2.94
CA ASN A 343 1.37 -7.77 -2.81
C ASN A 343 1.74 -9.09 -3.47
N ASN A 344 2.10 -10.09 -2.67
CA ASN A 344 2.31 -11.46 -3.12
C ASN A 344 0.96 -12.15 -3.26
N TRP A 345 0.49 -12.28 -4.50
CA TRP A 345 -0.82 -12.78 -4.85
C TRP A 345 -0.74 -14.18 -5.48
N SER A 346 -1.61 -15.10 -5.07
CA SER A 346 -1.69 -16.46 -5.61
C SER A 346 -3.07 -17.06 -5.47
N LEU A 347 -3.32 -18.16 -6.21
CA LEU A 347 -4.56 -18.93 -6.16
C LEU A 347 -4.28 -20.35 -5.66
N CYS A 348 -5.18 -20.84 -4.80
CA CYS A 348 -5.11 -22.19 -4.22
C CYS A 348 -6.49 -22.83 -4.20
N THR A 349 -6.59 -24.11 -4.54
CA THR A 349 -7.86 -24.86 -4.42
C THR A 349 -8.14 -25.24 -2.97
N ASP A 350 -9.39 -25.54 -2.65
CA ASP A 350 -9.83 -26.11 -1.37
C ASP A 350 -9.19 -27.48 -1.08
N THR A 351 -8.64 -28.15 -2.10
CA THR A 351 -7.89 -29.39 -2.00
C THR A 351 -6.38 -29.18 -1.77
N GLY A 352 -5.91 -27.94 -1.68
CA GLY A 352 -4.52 -27.58 -1.40
C GLY A 352 -3.59 -27.49 -2.62
N VAL A 353 -4.14 -27.48 -3.84
CA VAL A 353 -3.34 -27.32 -5.07
C VAL A 353 -3.03 -25.86 -5.31
N LEU A 354 -1.75 -25.48 -5.37
CA LEU A 354 -1.29 -24.14 -5.75
C LEU A 354 -1.37 -23.98 -7.27
N LEU A 355 -2.24 -23.10 -7.77
CA LEU A 355 -2.52 -22.97 -9.20
C LEU A 355 -1.36 -22.35 -10.00
N HIS A 356 -0.55 -21.52 -9.37
CA HIS A 356 0.65 -20.91 -9.96
C HIS A 356 1.94 -21.70 -9.70
N ALA A 357 1.85 -22.94 -9.23
CA ALA A 357 3.02 -23.81 -9.05
C ALA A 357 3.02 -24.94 -10.07
N ALA A 358 4.16 -25.20 -10.70
CA ALA A 358 4.32 -26.34 -11.57
C ALA A 358 4.11 -27.65 -10.78
N GLY A 359 3.55 -28.66 -11.44
CA GLY A 359 3.29 -29.96 -10.84
C GLY A 359 4.25 -31.05 -11.31
N LYS A 360 3.88 -32.30 -11.04
CA LYS A 360 4.69 -33.47 -11.41
C LYS A 360 4.16 -34.20 -12.65
N THR A 361 2.90 -33.98 -12.99
CA THR A 361 2.24 -34.63 -14.13
C THR A 361 2.09 -33.67 -15.29
N PRO A 362 1.93 -34.16 -16.54
CA PRO A 362 1.61 -33.29 -17.69
C PRO A 362 0.35 -32.43 -17.49
N GLU A 363 -0.68 -32.98 -16.85
CA GLU A 363 -1.93 -32.29 -16.56
C GLU A 363 -1.72 -31.15 -15.55
N ASP A 364 -0.93 -31.38 -14.48
CA ASP A 364 -0.56 -30.35 -13.52
C ASP A 364 0.22 -29.20 -14.18
N ASN A 365 1.10 -29.55 -15.13
CA ASN A 365 1.89 -28.56 -15.85
C ASN A 365 1.05 -27.78 -16.86
N LEU A 366 0.08 -28.43 -17.52
CA LEU A 366 -0.86 -27.74 -18.39
C LEU A 366 -1.74 -26.76 -17.58
N ARG A 367 -2.28 -27.22 -16.44
CA ARG A 367 -2.98 -26.35 -15.50
C ARG A 367 -2.13 -25.13 -15.09
N PHE A 368 -0.87 -25.37 -14.70
CA PHE A 368 0.06 -24.29 -14.34
C PHE A 368 0.20 -23.26 -15.48
N VAL A 369 0.41 -23.71 -16.71
CA VAL A 369 0.53 -22.82 -17.87
C VAL A 369 -0.75 -22.04 -18.12
N VAL A 370 -1.93 -22.68 -18.02
CA VAL A 370 -3.23 -22.00 -18.16
C VAL A 370 -3.36 -20.84 -17.17
N PHE A 371 -3.14 -21.09 -15.87
CA PHE A 371 -3.31 -20.04 -14.86
C PHE A 371 -2.26 -18.93 -14.96
N ILE A 372 -1.03 -19.23 -15.40
CA ILE A 372 -0.02 -18.21 -15.71
C ILE A 372 -0.48 -17.35 -16.90
N VAL A 373 -0.87 -17.98 -18.00
CA VAL A 373 -1.23 -17.27 -19.24
C VAL A 373 -2.48 -16.42 -19.04
N GLU A 374 -3.50 -16.94 -18.36
CA GLU A 374 -4.74 -16.19 -18.11
C GLU A 374 -4.52 -15.04 -17.11
N THR A 375 -3.59 -15.19 -16.16
CA THR A 375 -3.16 -14.06 -15.34
C THR A 375 -2.51 -12.98 -16.20
N LEU A 376 -1.61 -13.35 -17.12
CA LEU A 376 -0.98 -12.41 -18.05
C LEU A 376 -1.98 -11.78 -19.02
N MET A 377 -3.00 -12.50 -19.47
CA MET A 377 -4.10 -11.98 -20.30
C MET A 377 -4.87 -10.88 -19.57
N GLY A 378 -5.27 -11.12 -18.32
CA GLY A 378 -5.93 -10.12 -17.48
C GLY A 378 -5.07 -8.87 -17.28
N VAL A 379 -3.78 -9.06 -16.93
CA VAL A 379 -2.83 -7.95 -16.73
C VAL A 379 -2.56 -7.18 -18.03
N TYR A 380 -2.44 -7.85 -19.16
CA TYR A 380 -2.22 -7.22 -20.46
C TYR A 380 -3.43 -6.37 -20.90
N LYS A 381 -4.60 -6.98 -20.87
CA LYS A 381 -5.85 -6.32 -21.30
C LYS A 381 -6.17 -5.08 -20.47
N HIS A 382 -5.94 -5.17 -19.15
CA HIS A 382 -6.27 -4.12 -18.20
C HIS A 382 -5.04 -3.44 -17.58
N ASN A 383 -3.88 -3.38 -18.30
CA ASN A 383 -2.65 -2.79 -17.76
C ASN A 383 -2.80 -1.33 -17.35
N GLY A 384 -3.54 -0.53 -18.10
CA GLY A 384 -3.83 0.87 -17.77
C GLY A 384 -4.67 1.00 -16.50
N LEU A 385 -5.68 0.13 -16.31
CA LEU A 385 -6.51 0.12 -15.11
C LEU A 385 -5.73 -0.37 -13.88
N LEU A 386 -4.88 -1.40 -14.03
CA LEU A 386 -3.96 -1.84 -12.97
C LEU A 386 -3.02 -0.71 -12.55
N LYS A 387 -2.48 0.05 -13.52
CA LYS A 387 -1.71 1.26 -13.25
C LYS A 387 -2.52 2.27 -12.45
N ALA A 388 -3.76 2.56 -12.85
CA ALA A 388 -4.64 3.48 -12.14
C ALA A 388 -4.91 3.03 -10.69
N SER A 389 -4.90 1.72 -10.44
CA SER A 389 -5.15 1.16 -9.11
C SER A 389 -4.02 1.41 -8.10
N ILE A 390 -2.79 1.62 -8.58
CA ILE A 390 -1.60 1.85 -7.75
C ILE A 390 -1.15 3.32 -7.75
N MET A 391 -1.70 4.14 -8.64
CA MET A 391 -1.34 5.56 -8.70
C MET A 391 -2.05 6.35 -7.59
N SER A 392 -1.28 7.23 -6.95
CA SER A 392 -1.74 8.22 -5.97
C SER A 392 -0.80 9.43 -5.98
N ALA A 393 -1.22 10.53 -5.36
CA ALA A 393 -0.37 11.70 -5.19
C ALA A 393 0.98 11.37 -4.49
N THR A 394 0.95 10.41 -3.56
CA THR A 394 2.09 10.00 -2.74
C THR A 394 2.97 8.96 -3.44
N ASN A 395 2.36 7.91 -4.03
CA ASN A 395 3.09 6.85 -4.71
C ASN A 395 3.74 7.33 -6.03
N ALA A 396 3.21 8.36 -6.68
CA ALA A 396 3.80 8.95 -7.88
C ALA A 396 5.24 9.47 -7.64
N HIS A 397 5.57 9.90 -6.42
CA HIS A 397 6.93 10.32 -6.04
C HIS A 397 7.91 9.15 -5.92
N ARG A 398 7.41 7.93 -5.66
CA ARG A 398 8.23 6.72 -5.50
C ARG A 398 8.50 6.03 -6.84
N LEU A 399 7.48 5.87 -7.68
CA LEU A 399 7.53 5.04 -8.89
C LEU A 399 8.58 5.55 -9.90
N GLY A 400 9.37 4.60 -10.43
CA GLY A 400 10.41 4.88 -11.43
C GLY A 400 11.73 5.41 -10.87
N ALA A 401 11.94 5.41 -9.56
CA ALA A 401 13.15 5.89 -8.92
C ALA A 401 13.60 5.01 -7.74
N ASN A 402 14.92 4.86 -7.56
CA ASN A 402 15.53 4.23 -6.37
C ASN A 402 14.88 2.87 -6.01
N GLU A 403 15.05 1.88 -6.86
CA GLU A 403 14.54 0.50 -6.72
C GLU A 403 13.00 0.33 -6.82
N ALA A 404 12.21 1.39 -6.91
CA ALA A 404 10.79 1.28 -7.17
C ALA A 404 10.52 1.03 -8.67
N PRO A 405 9.59 0.12 -9.04
CA PRO A 405 9.29 -0.15 -10.43
C PRO A 405 8.72 1.10 -11.12
N PRO A 406 8.87 1.23 -12.45
CA PRO A 406 8.20 2.29 -13.20
C PRO A 406 6.68 2.08 -13.21
N ALA A 407 5.95 3.17 -13.46
CA ALA A 407 4.49 3.11 -13.55
C ALA A 407 3.96 2.46 -14.86
N ILE A 408 4.80 1.80 -15.64
CA ILE A 408 4.41 1.00 -16.82
C ILE A 408 4.23 -0.43 -16.37
N ILE A 409 2.98 -0.91 -16.35
CA ILE A 409 2.72 -2.29 -15.93
C ILE A 409 3.24 -3.25 -16.98
N SER A 410 4.21 -4.07 -16.59
CA SER A 410 4.78 -5.19 -17.35
C SER A 410 5.01 -6.37 -16.42
N SER A 411 5.15 -7.56 -16.97
CA SER A 411 5.33 -8.78 -16.18
C SER A 411 6.70 -9.41 -16.45
N PHE A 412 7.44 -9.67 -15.38
CA PHE A 412 8.65 -10.46 -15.36
C PHE A 412 8.33 -11.92 -15.05
N LEU A 413 8.83 -12.85 -15.87
CA LEU A 413 8.60 -14.28 -15.70
C LEU A 413 9.87 -15.06 -15.38
N GLY A 414 11.03 -14.48 -15.64
CA GLY A 414 12.31 -15.15 -15.64
C GLY A 414 12.52 -15.99 -16.91
N LYS A 415 13.79 -16.25 -17.20
CA LYS A 415 14.20 -16.86 -18.46
C LYS A 415 13.53 -18.21 -18.76
N GLN A 416 13.42 -19.08 -17.77
CA GLN A 416 12.91 -20.44 -17.99
C GLN A 416 11.43 -20.45 -18.38
N LEU A 417 10.61 -19.66 -17.70
CA LEU A 417 9.18 -19.59 -18.00
C LEU A 417 8.95 -18.82 -19.32
N THR A 418 9.73 -17.78 -19.59
CA THR A 418 9.72 -17.09 -20.89
C THR A 418 10.07 -18.03 -22.04
N ASP A 419 11.15 -18.79 -21.92
CA ASP A 419 11.57 -19.79 -22.92
C ASP A 419 10.52 -20.89 -23.11
N LEU A 420 9.87 -21.33 -22.01
CA LEU A 420 8.78 -22.31 -22.06
C LEU A 420 7.58 -21.78 -22.85
N LEU A 421 7.10 -20.57 -22.55
CA LEU A 421 5.96 -19.98 -23.26
C LEU A 421 6.29 -19.75 -24.75
N ASP A 422 7.51 -19.32 -25.08
CA ASP A 422 7.97 -19.16 -26.45
C ASP A 422 8.11 -20.52 -27.20
N HIS A 423 8.42 -21.60 -26.47
CA HIS A 423 8.39 -22.94 -27.02
C HIS A 423 6.98 -23.43 -27.29
N ILE A 424 6.06 -23.27 -26.33
CA ILE A 424 4.64 -23.63 -26.50
C ILE A 424 4.00 -22.86 -27.66
N GLU A 425 4.37 -21.61 -27.87
CA GLU A 425 3.90 -20.80 -28.99
C GLU A 425 4.25 -21.43 -30.37
N LYS A 426 5.40 -22.11 -30.48
CA LYS A 426 6.01 -22.56 -31.73
C LYS A 426 5.97 -24.07 -31.96
N ALA A 427 5.93 -24.89 -30.89
CA ALA A 427 6.10 -26.36 -30.96
C ALA A 427 4.83 -27.08 -31.46
N ASP A 428 5.00 -28.27 -32.01
CA ASP A 428 3.89 -29.17 -32.31
C ASP A 428 3.29 -29.75 -31.03
N LYS A 429 2.02 -30.19 -31.08
CA LYS A 429 1.25 -30.62 -29.89
C LYS A 429 1.92 -31.79 -29.11
N ASP A 430 2.68 -32.63 -29.78
CA ASP A 430 3.29 -33.84 -29.19
C ASP A 430 4.60 -33.59 -28.41
N GLU A 431 5.22 -32.41 -28.55
CA GLU A 431 6.48 -32.05 -27.90
C GLU A 431 6.32 -31.29 -26.56
N LEU A 432 5.11 -30.92 -26.17
CA LEU A 432 4.84 -29.89 -25.15
C LEU A 432 5.07 -30.28 -23.68
N PHE A 433 5.34 -31.56 -23.38
CA PHE A 433 5.23 -32.03 -21.98
C PHE A 433 6.53 -32.33 -21.24
N ALA A 434 7.71 -32.03 -21.83
CA ALA A 434 9.00 -32.24 -21.16
C ALA A 434 9.50 -30.99 -20.43
N LEU A 435 9.06 -30.76 -19.19
CA LEU A 435 9.60 -29.71 -18.34
C LEU A 435 10.91 -30.13 -17.68
N ALA A 436 11.93 -29.25 -17.73
CA ALA A 436 13.25 -29.46 -17.15
C ALA A 436 13.23 -29.51 -15.62
N GLY A 437 14.00 -30.45 -15.06
CA GLY A 437 14.19 -30.57 -13.60
C GLY A 437 15.02 -29.40 -13.00
N LYS A 438 14.96 -29.25 -11.68
CA LYS A 438 15.80 -28.32 -10.93
C LYS A 438 17.28 -28.63 -11.11
N LYS A 439 18.11 -27.60 -11.31
CA LYS A 439 19.58 -27.72 -11.34
C LYS A 439 20.14 -27.31 -9.97
N GLY A 440 21.04 -28.14 -9.43
CA GLY A 440 21.86 -27.79 -8.27
C GLY A 440 23.09 -26.95 -8.67
N MET A 441 23.62 -26.18 -7.76
CA MET A 441 24.89 -25.45 -7.89
C MET A 441 25.89 -25.98 -6.87
N GLU A 442 27.03 -26.53 -7.35
CA GLU A 442 28.17 -26.89 -6.51
C GLU A 442 29.09 -25.67 -6.37
N LEU A 443 29.47 -25.35 -5.14
CA LEU A 443 30.31 -24.19 -4.82
C LEU A 443 31.79 -24.56 -4.56
N ASP A 444 32.18 -25.84 -4.71
CA ASP A 444 33.52 -26.37 -4.39
C ASP A 444 33.99 -26.03 -2.95
N ILE A 445 33.05 -25.85 -2.01
CA ILE A 445 33.30 -25.64 -0.58
C ILE A 445 32.77 -26.88 0.17
N PRO A 446 33.64 -27.79 0.66
CA PRO A 446 33.24 -29.11 1.19
C PRO A 446 32.22 -29.02 2.38
N GLU A 447 32.28 -27.95 3.18
CA GLU A 447 31.42 -27.74 4.37
C GLU A 447 30.05 -27.17 4.02
N ILE A 448 29.84 -26.70 2.78
CA ILE A 448 28.57 -26.09 2.35
C ILE A 448 27.84 -27.12 1.46
N PRO A 449 26.58 -27.47 1.82
CA PRO A 449 25.77 -28.36 0.99
C PRO A 449 25.47 -27.74 -0.38
N GLU A 450 25.23 -28.61 -1.36
CA GLU A 450 24.79 -28.18 -2.69
C GLU A 450 23.59 -27.24 -2.62
N LEU A 451 23.67 -26.11 -3.31
CA LEU A 451 22.56 -25.12 -3.37
C LEU A 451 21.57 -25.52 -4.44
N MET A 452 20.32 -25.67 -4.05
CA MET A 452 19.21 -25.81 -4.98
C MET A 452 18.88 -24.44 -5.59
N ILE A 453 19.18 -24.26 -6.86
CA ILE A 453 18.88 -23.01 -7.57
C ILE A 453 17.38 -22.96 -7.85
N ASP A 454 16.73 -21.89 -7.40
CA ASP A 454 15.41 -21.54 -7.88
C ASP A 454 15.51 -20.96 -9.31
N ASN A 455 14.57 -21.33 -10.16
CA ASN A 455 14.60 -21.02 -11.59
C ASN A 455 14.15 -19.56 -11.89
N THR A 456 13.79 -18.80 -10.87
CA THR A 456 13.36 -17.41 -11.00
C THR A 456 14.35 -16.47 -10.31
N ASP A 457 15.01 -15.62 -11.09
CA ASP A 457 15.73 -14.47 -10.56
C ASP A 457 14.73 -13.32 -10.29
N ARG A 458 15.07 -12.41 -9.37
CA ARG A 458 14.24 -11.24 -9.07
C ARG A 458 14.65 -10.07 -9.96
N ASN A 459 13.73 -9.54 -10.75
CA ASN A 459 13.91 -8.26 -11.43
C ASN A 459 13.24 -7.14 -10.61
N ARG A 460 14.04 -6.39 -9.87
CA ARG A 460 13.55 -5.29 -9.00
C ARG A 460 12.89 -4.16 -9.78
N THR A 461 13.11 -4.07 -11.08
CA THR A 461 12.50 -3.04 -11.94
C THR A 461 11.14 -3.47 -12.52
N SER A 462 10.70 -4.70 -12.30
CA SER A 462 9.40 -5.19 -12.76
C SER A 462 8.28 -4.83 -11.78
N PRO A 463 7.20 -4.21 -12.23
CA PRO A 463 6.06 -3.89 -11.38
C PRO A 463 5.18 -5.11 -11.03
N PHE A 464 5.21 -6.16 -11.84
CA PHE A 464 4.45 -7.39 -11.64
C PHE A 464 5.32 -8.61 -12.00
N ALA A 465 5.87 -9.29 -11.00
CA ALA A 465 6.86 -10.32 -11.17
C ALA A 465 6.36 -11.70 -10.73
N PHE A 466 6.59 -12.74 -11.55
CA PHE A 466 6.39 -14.11 -11.13
C PHE A 466 7.57 -14.57 -10.27
N THR A 467 7.32 -15.13 -9.08
CA THR A 467 8.34 -15.54 -8.12
C THR A 467 8.26 -17.04 -7.76
N GLY A 468 7.98 -17.88 -8.76
CA GLY A 468 8.02 -19.34 -8.67
C GLY A 468 6.70 -20.02 -8.37
N ASN A 469 5.83 -19.45 -7.55
CA ASN A 469 4.50 -19.98 -7.25
C ASN A 469 3.44 -18.92 -7.01
N ARG A 470 3.77 -17.64 -7.26
CA ARG A 470 2.90 -16.47 -7.04
C ARG A 470 3.36 -15.30 -7.90
N PHE A 471 2.52 -14.32 -8.05
CA PHE A 471 2.88 -13.03 -8.61
C PHE A 471 3.06 -12.01 -7.50
N GLU A 472 4.10 -11.21 -7.58
CA GLU A 472 4.42 -10.10 -6.69
C GLU A 472 4.08 -8.78 -7.39
N PHE A 473 3.04 -8.08 -6.92
CA PHE A 473 2.67 -6.77 -7.41
C PHE A 473 3.43 -5.70 -6.61
N ARG A 474 4.56 -5.25 -7.15
CA ARG A 474 5.57 -4.42 -6.47
C ARG A 474 5.27 -2.92 -6.52
N ALA A 475 4.39 -2.49 -7.43
CA ALA A 475 4.07 -1.08 -7.63
C ALA A 475 3.09 -0.50 -6.60
N VAL A 476 2.54 -1.30 -5.70
CA VAL A 476 1.63 -0.85 -4.64
C VAL A 476 2.40 -0.02 -3.61
N GLY A 477 1.84 1.12 -3.22
CA GLY A 477 2.45 2.04 -2.27
C GLY A 477 2.27 1.64 -0.81
N SER A 478 3.19 2.04 0.06
CA SER A 478 3.17 1.68 1.50
C SER A 478 1.98 2.27 2.26
N GLU A 479 1.43 3.41 1.84
CA GLU A 479 0.25 4.03 2.45
C GLU A 479 -1.06 3.41 1.95
N ALA A 480 -1.05 2.80 0.74
CA ALA A 480 -2.25 2.31 0.08
C ALA A 480 -2.92 1.14 0.83
N ASN A 481 -4.26 1.04 0.68
CA ASN A 481 -4.99 -0.17 1.01
C ASN A 481 -4.72 -1.23 -0.10
N CYS A 482 -4.30 -2.43 0.28
CA CYS A 482 -4.04 -3.53 -0.65
C CYS A 482 -5.26 -3.83 -1.55
N ALA A 483 -6.48 -3.67 -1.04
CA ALA A 483 -7.71 -3.93 -1.78
C ALA A 483 -7.80 -3.11 -3.08
N SER A 484 -7.25 -1.90 -3.14
CA SER A 484 -7.31 -1.06 -4.34
C SER A 484 -6.77 -1.76 -5.59
N SER A 485 -5.57 -2.36 -5.49
CA SER A 485 -4.94 -3.10 -6.58
C SER A 485 -5.54 -4.49 -6.79
N LEU A 486 -5.94 -5.16 -5.70
CA LEU A 486 -6.44 -6.53 -5.75
C LEU A 486 -7.85 -6.62 -6.33
N ILE A 487 -8.72 -5.64 -6.11
CA ILE A 487 -10.04 -5.55 -6.75
C ILE A 487 -9.88 -5.58 -8.28
N VAL A 488 -8.95 -4.79 -8.80
CA VAL A 488 -8.69 -4.72 -10.25
C VAL A 488 -8.06 -6.01 -10.77
N LEU A 489 -7.02 -6.52 -10.07
CA LEU A 489 -6.33 -7.73 -10.48
C LEU A 489 -7.27 -8.94 -10.48
N ASN A 490 -8.05 -9.12 -9.42
CA ASN A 490 -9.00 -10.21 -9.30
C ASN A 490 -10.07 -10.17 -10.40
N ALA A 491 -10.66 -8.99 -10.67
CA ALA A 491 -11.66 -8.83 -11.71
C ALA A 491 -11.10 -9.08 -13.12
N ALA A 492 -9.88 -8.58 -13.39
CA ALA A 492 -9.21 -8.77 -14.68
C ALA A 492 -8.88 -10.24 -14.95
N VAL A 493 -8.40 -10.96 -13.93
CA VAL A 493 -8.09 -12.41 -14.05
C VAL A 493 -9.38 -13.24 -14.13
N ALA A 494 -10.42 -12.86 -13.38
CA ALA A 494 -11.74 -13.51 -13.49
C ALA A 494 -12.30 -13.39 -14.92
N GLU A 495 -12.27 -12.20 -15.50
CA GLU A 495 -12.71 -11.99 -16.89
C GLU A 495 -11.90 -12.83 -17.88
N ALA A 496 -10.56 -12.91 -17.71
CA ALA A 496 -9.70 -13.72 -18.58
C ALA A 496 -10.08 -15.21 -18.49
N LEU A 497 -10.21 -15.75 -17.26
CA LEU A 497 -10.58 -17.16 -17.04
C LEU A 497 -11.97 -17.50 -17.60
N GLU A 498 -12.96 -16.63 -17.44
CA GLU A 498 -14.29 -16.82 -18.06
C GLU A 498 -14.24 -16.84 -19.59
N ASN A 499 -13.46 -15.93 -20.19
CA ASN A 499 -13.27 -15.88 -21.64
C ASN A 499 -12.54 -17.13 -22.12
N PHE A 500 -11.49 -17.56 -21.43
CA PHE A 500 -10.76 -18.80 -21.70
C PHE A 500 -11.72 -20.00 -21.70
N LYS A 501 -12.49 -20.18 -20.62
CA LYS A 501 -13.44 -21.27 -20.49
C LYS A 501 -14.47 -21.26 -21.63
N THR A 502 -15.05 -20.13 -21.93
CA THR A 502 -16.04 -19.97 -23.00
C THR A 502 -15.50 -20.42 -24.37
N ARG A 503 -14.24 -20.07 -24.66
CA ARG A 503 -13.58 -20.45 -25.95
C ARG A 503 -13.23 -21.92 -26.00
N VAL A 504 -12.72 -22.50 -24.90
CA VAL A 504 -12.43 -23.94 -24.79
C VAL A 504 -13.70 -24.76 -24.93
N ASP A 505 -14.76 -24.43 -24.19
CA ASP A 505 -16.06 -25.12 -24.27
C ASP A 505 -16.66 -25.07 -25.69
N ALA A 506 -16.47 -23.95 -26.39
CA ALA A 506 -16.93 -23.83 -27.78
C ALA A 506 -16.17 -24.76 -28.76
N LEU A 507 -14.90 -25.05 -28.53
CA LEU A 507 -14.11 -26.01 -29.33
C LEU A 507 -14.53 -27.45 -28.99
N ILE A 508 -14.69 -27.77 -27.71
CA ILE A 508 -15.17 -29.08 -27.25
C ILE A 508 -16.57 -29.37 -27.83
N ALA A 509 -17.46 -28.39 -27.83
CA ALA A 509 -18.80 -28.53 -28.42
C ALA A 509 -18.77 -28.79 -29.94
N LYS A 510 -17.69 -28.40 -30.66
CA LYS A 510 -17.45 -28.74 -32.07
C LYS A 510 -16.83 -30.11 -32.29
N GLY A 511 -16.52 -30.85 -31.21
CA GLY A 511 -15.97 -32.21 -31.24
C GLY A 511 -14.46 -32.29 -31.06
N GLU A 512 -13.80 -31.23 -30.65
CA GLU A 512 -12.38 -31.29 -30.30
C GLU A 512 -12.17 -32.00 -28.95
N ASP A 513 -11.03 -32.67 -28.82
CA ASP A 513 -10.57 -33.22 -27.57
C ASP A 513 -10.24 -32.10 -26.58
N GLN A 514 -10.62 -32.26 -25.29
CA GLN A 514 -10.47 -31.26 -24.25
C GLN A 514 -9.04 -30.72 -24.13
N THR A 515 -8.04 -31.62 -24.08
CA THR A 515 -6.63 -31.22 -23.96
C THR A 515 -6.16 -30.43 -25.18
N SER A 516 -6.55 -30.86 -26.38
CA SER A 516 -6.25 -30.17 -27.63
C SER A 516 -6.89 -28.77 -27.67
N ALA A 517 -8.14 -28.64 -27.28
CA ALA A 517 -8.85 -27.35 -27.20
C ALA A 517 -8.15 -26.39 -26.22
N ILE A 518 -7.77 -26.86 -25.03
CA ILE A 518 -7.02 -26.08 -24.04
C ILE A 518 -5.69 -25.58 -24.62
N ILE A 519 -4.92 -26.45 -25.26
CA ILE A 519 -3.61 -26.09 -25.85
C ILE A 519 -3.77 -25.05 -26.95
N ASP A 520 -4.77 -25.17 -27.82
CA ASP A 520 -4.99 -24.23 -28.92
C ASP A 520 -5.33 -22.83 -28.39
N ILE A 521 -6.22 -22.74 -27.40
CA ILE A 521 -6.58 -21.45 -26.78
C ILE A 521 -5.38 -20.86 -26.04
N VAL A 522 -4.64 -21.64 -25.25
CA VAL A 522 -3.43 -21.17 -24.56
C VAL A 522 -2.40 -20.59 -25.54
N ARG A 523 -2.21 -21.23 -26.71
CA ARG A 523 -1.29 -20.72 -27.75
C ARG A 523 -1.72 -19.36 -28.30
N GLU A 524 -3.01 -19.17 -28.53
CA GLU A 524 -3.56 -17.87 -28.97
C GLU A 524 -3.32 -16.80 -27.90
N ASP A 525 -3.56 -17.15 -26.64
CA ASP A 525 -3.44 -16.23 -25.51
C ASP A 525 -1.97 -15.89 -25.19
N ILE A 526 -1.05 -16.84 -25.33
CA ILE A 526 0.41 -16.57 -25.25
C ILE A 526 0.83 -15.51 -26.27
N LYS A 527 0.35 -15.60 -27.52
CA LYS A 527 0.64 -14.61 -28.57
C LYS A 527 0.03 -13.25 -28.23
N THR A 528 -1.20 -13.26 -27.75
CA THR A 528 -1.96 -12.04 -27.42
C THR A 528 -1.33 -11.29 -26.27
N CYS A 529 -0.98 -11.97 -25.17
CA CYS A 529 -0.40 -11.33 -24.00
C CYS A 529 1.15 -11.15 -24.06
N LYS A 530 1.79 -11.56 -25.15
CA LYS A 530 3.24 -11.42 -25.33
C LYS A 530 3.78 -10.02 -25.07
N PRO A 531 3.08 -8.92 -25.47
CA PRO A 531 3.55 -7.56 -25.24
C PRO A 531 3.75 -7.18 -23.76
N ILE A 532 3.04 -7.82 -22.81
CA ILE A 532 3.18 -7.52 -21.39
C ILE A 532 4.46 -8.09 -20.77
N ARG A 533 5.07 -9.12 -21.39
CA ARG A 533 6.25 -9.82 -20.86
C ARG A 533 7.50 -8.98 -21.09
N PHE A 534 8.25 -8.70 -20.02
CA PHE A 534 9.50 -7.95 -20.11
C PHE A 534 10.49 -8.40 -19.01
N ASP A 535 11.64 -8.90 -19.43
CA ASP A 535 12.70 -9.41 -18.54
C ASP A 535 13.91 -8.47 -18.43
N GLY A 536 13.85 -7.27 -19.07
CA GLY A 536 14.93 -6.30 -19.14
C GLY A 536 14.90 -5.26 -18.02
N ASN A 537 15.72 -4.21 -18.19
CA ASN A 537 15.79 -3.07 -17.28
C ASN A 537 14.60 -2.11 -17.48
N GLY A 538 13.63 -2.14 -16.57
CA GLY A 538 12.44 -1.29 -16.60
C GLY A 538 12.70 0.22 -16.42
N TYR A 539 13.90 0.62 -16.02
CA TYR A 539 14.26 2.05 -15.87
C TYR A 539 14.77 2.70 -17.16
N SER A 540 15.11 1.91 -18.17
CA SER A 540 15.73 2.43 -19.39
C SER A 540 14.74 3.24 -20.24
N ASP A 541 15.24 4.24 -20.94
CA ASP A 541 14.42 5.04 -21.87
C ASP A 541 14.00 4.22 -23.09
N GLU A 542 14.84 3.27 -23.51
CA GLU A 542 14.54 2.29 -24.55
C GLU A 542 13.31 1.46 -24.20
N TRP A 543 13.16 1.08 -22.92
CA TRP A 543 11.96 0.38 -22.45
C TRP A 543 10.70 1.23 -22.57
N LYS A 544 10.76 2.51 -22.23
CA LYS A 544 9.60 3.42 -22.35
C LYS A 544 9.13 3.52 -23.81
N GLU A 545 10.07 3.65 -24.75
CA GLU A 545 9.77 3.69 -26.18
C GLU A 545 9.18 2.34 -26.68
N GLU A 546 9.75 1.23 -26.22
CA GLU A 546 9.29 -0.12 -26.58
C GLU A 546 7.89 -0.40 -25.99
N ALA A 547 7.66 -0.06 -24.73
CA ALA A 547 6.37 -0.24 -24.07
C ALA A 547 5.25 0.49 -24.82
N LEU A 548 5.51 1.72 -25.28
CA LEU A 548 4.57 2.47 -26.10
C LEU A 548 4.28 1.76 -27.45
N LYS A 549 5.31 1.21 -28.11
CA LYS A 549 5.14 0.44 -29.36
C LYS A 549 4.36 -0.86 -29.13
N ARG A 550 4.46 -1.45 -27.95
CA ARG A 550 3.72 -2.64 -27.54
C ARG A 550 2.25 -2.34 -27.14
N GLY A 551 1.86 -1.07 -27.11
CA GLY A 551 0.51 -0.64 -26.71
C GLY A 551 0.26 -0.65 -25.21
N LEU A 552 1.32 -0.64 -24.38
CA LEU A 552 1.19 -0.54 -22.92
C LEU A 552 0.93 0.91 -22.51
N ASP A 553 0.22 1.10 -21.40
CA ASP A 553 -0.07 2.43 -20.88
C ASP A 553 1.19 3.09 -20.30
N CYS A 554 1.63 4.17 -20.95
CA CYS A 554 2.82 4.95 -20.56
C CYS A 554 2.46 6.34 -20.01
N GLU A 555 1.18 6.63 -19.72
CA GLU A 555 0.77 7.92 -19.14
C GLU A 555 1.46 8.14 -17.78
N ALA A 556 2.04 9.31 -17.59
CA ALA A 556 2.79 9.66 -16.37
C ALA A 556 2.00 10.58 -15.41
N SER A 557 0.99 11.30 -15.93
CA SER A 557 0.17 12.20 -15.13
C SER A 557 -0.80 11.42 -14.25
N CYS A 558 -0.58 11.42 -12.94
CA CYS A 558 -1.42 10.71 -11.98
C CYS A 558 -2.92 11.01 -12.14
N PRO A 559 -3.39 12.26 -12.21
CA PRO A 559 -4.81 12.55 -12.40
C PRO A 559 -5.38 12.10 -13.75
N VAL A 560 -4.56 12.06 -14.81
CA VAL A 560 -4.98 11.54 -16.13
C VAL A 560 -5.08 10.03 -16.13
N VAL A 561 -4.17 9.34 -15.42
CA VAL A 561 -4.21 7.87 -15.28
C VAL A 561 -5.52 7.41 -14.63
N PHE A 562 -6.13 8.18 -13.75
CA PHE A 562 -7.41 7.83 -13.14
C PHE A 562 -8.56 7.69 -14.16
N ASP A 563 -8.47 8.31 -15.35
CA ASP A 563 -9.45 8.15 -16.42
C ASP A 563 -9.66 6.67 -16.79
N ARG A 564 -8.65 5.81 -16.59
CA ARG A 564 -8.71 4.37 -16.92
C ARG A 564 -9.82 3.62 -16.20
N TYR A 565 -10.29 4.11 -15.06
CA TYR A 565 -11.45 3.54 -14.39
C TYR A 565 -12.76 3.76 -15.16
N LEU A 566 -12.80 4.79 -16.01
CA LEU A 566 -13.98 5.18 -16.81
C LEU A 566 -13.85 4.79 -18.28
N ASP A 567 -12.77 4.11 -18.68
CA ASP A 567 -12.65 3.52 -20.00
C ASP A 567 -13.75 2.47 -20.19
N LYS A 568 -14.30 2.40 -21.40
CA LYS A 568 -15.40 1.49 -21.73
C LYS A 568 -15.08 0.04 -21.33
N GLU A 569 -13.88 -0.43 -21.62
CA GLU A 569 -13.42 -1.79 -21.28
C GLU A 569 -13.41 -2.05 -19.78
N SER A 570 -13.02 -1.05 -18.97
CA SER A 570 -13.03 -1.13 -17.51
C SER A 570 -14.46 -1.21 -16.96
N ILE A 571 -15.37 -0.36 -17.47
CA ILE A 571 -16.78 -0.36 -17.08
C ILE A 571 -17.43 -1.72 -17.43
N GLU A 572 -17.18 -2.22 -18.66
CA GLU A 572 -17.70 -3.51 -19.11
C GLU A 572 -17.16 -4.68 -18.28
N MET A 573 -15.86 -4.70 -17.95
CA MET A 573 -15.26 -5.71 -17.09
C MET A 573 -15.90 -5.73 -15.71
N PHE A 574 -15.98 -4.58 -15.03
CA PHE A 574 -16.56 -4.53 -13.69
C PHE A 574 -18.05 -4.85 -13.64
N ALA A 575 -18.80 -4.47 -14.69
CA ALA A 575 -20.21 -4.82 -14.83
C ALA A 575 -20.38 -6.33 -15.06
N LYS A 576 -19.58 -6.94 -15.94
CA LYS A 576 -19.61 -8.37 -16.25
C LYS A 576 -19.26 -9.22 -15.04
N THR A 577 -18.23 -8.81 -14.28
CA THR A 577 -17.77 -9.49 -13.08
C THR A 577 -18.60 -9.14 -11.83
N ASN A 578 -19.59 -8.28 -11.95
CA ASN A 578 -20.47 -7.82 -10.85
C ASN A 578 -19.69 -7.25 -9.63
N VAL A 579 -18.53 -6.67 -9.88
CA VAL A 579 -17.66 -6.12 -8.81
C VAL A 579 -18.06 -4.69 -8.46
N MET A 580 -18.22 -3.82 -9.47
CA MET A 580 -18.64 -2.43 -9.29
C MET A 580 -19.59 -2.01 -10.41
N SER A 581 -20.60 -1.21 -10.07
CA SER A 581 -21.45 -0.54 -11.03
C SER A 581 -20.73 0.68 -11.64
N GLU A 582 -21.24 1.15 -12.79
CA GLU A 582 -20.71 2.38 -13.43
C GLU A 582 -20.84 3.61 -12.49
N SER A 583 -21.91 3.69 -11.70
CA SER A 583 -22.09 4.76 -10.71
C SER A 583 -21.04 4.70 -9.60
N GLU A 584 -20.73 3.52 -9.09
CA GLU A 584 -19.67 3.32 -8.10
C GLU A 584 -18.29 3.69 -8.67
N LEU A 585 -17.99 3.32 -9.93
CA LEU A 585 -16.74 3.68 -10.60
C LEU A 585 -16.58 5.19 -10.77
N LYS A 586 -17.61 5.88 -11.24
CA LYS A 586 -17.62 7.34 -11.39
C LYS A 586 -17.39 8.03 -10.05
N ALA A 587 -18.11 7.62 -9.02
CA ALA A 587 -17.99 8.20 -7.69
C ALA A 587 -16.58 7.98 -7.08
N ARG A 588 -16.03 6.78 -7.21
CA ARG A 588 -14.66 6.48 -6.72
C ARG A 588 -13.60 7.28 -7.46
N ASN A 589 -13.80 7.52 -8.74
CA ASN A 589 -12.89 8.32 -9.53
C ASN A 589 -12.92 9.81 -9.14
N GLU A 590 -14.12 10.35 -8.88
CA GLU A 590 -14.27 11.69 -8.30
C GLU A 590 -13.53 11.81 -6.95
N VAL A 591 -13.66 10.82 -6.07
CA VAL A 591 -12.92 10.78 -4.79
C VAL A 591 -11.40 10.75 -5.01
N LYS A 592 -10.90 10.01 -6.02
CA LYS A 592 -9.46 9.98 -6.34
C LYS A 592 -8.94 11.35 -6.77
N TRP A 593 -9.64 12.05 -7.69
CA TRP A 593 -9.25 13.40 -8.12
C TRP A 593 -9.33 14.42 -6.98
N GLU A 594 -10.38 14.37 -6.18
CA GLU A 594 -10.52 15.24 -5.01
C GLU A 594 -9.39 15.00 -4.00
N THR A 595 -9.07 13.74 -3.70
CA THR A 595 -7.98 13.37 -2.77
C THR A 595 -6.63 13.85 -3.30
N TYR A 596 -6.35 13.64 -4.60
CA TYR A 596 -5.14 14.14 -5.25
C TYR A 596 -5.02 15.66 -5.07
N THR A 597 -6.06 16.38 -5.44
CA THR A 597 -6.11 17.86 -5.32
C THR A 597 -5.86 18.31 -3.88
N LYS A 598 -6.52 17.68 -2.89
CA LYS A 598 -6.38 18.05 -1.48
C LYS A 598 -4.97 17.80 -0.95
N LYS A 599 -4.33 16.66 -1.28
CA LYS A 599 -2.95 16.37 -0.87
C LYS A 599 -1.98 17.42 -1.41
N ILE A 600 -1.98 17.69 -2.71
CA ILE A 600 -1.10 18.72 -3.30
C ILE A 600 -1.42 20.13 -2.77
N GLN A 601 -2.70 20.42 -2.50
CA GLN A 601 -3.09 21.71 -1.90
C GLN A 601 -2.53 21.88 -0.50
N ILE A 602 -2.57 20.83 0.34
CA ILE A 602 -2.01 20.84 1.70
C ILE A 602 -0.51 21.09 1.62
N GLU A 603 0.20 20.31 0.80
CA GLU A 603 1.65 20.47 0.59
C GLU A 603 2.02 21.89 0.15
N ALA A 604 1.31 22.44 -0.85
CA ALA A 604 1.56 23.79 -1.34
C ALA A 604 1.35 24.88 -0.27
N ARG A 605 0.36 24.69 0.61
CA ARG A 605 0.11 25.63 1.72
C ARG A 605 1.18 25.52 2.80
N VAL A 606 1.55 24.30 3.18
CA VAL A 606 2.62 24.03 4.16
C VAL A 606 3.96 24.58 3.67
N MET A 607 4.30 24.34 2.40
CA MET A 607 5.52 24.89 1.79
C MET A 607 5.55 26.41 1.86
N GLY A 608 4.45 27.08 1.48
CA GLY A 608 4.35 28.54 1.56
C GLY A 608 4.53 29.07 2.98
N ASP A 609 3.89 28.45 3.96
CA ASP A 609 4.00 28.82 5.38
C ASP A 609 5.43 28.66 5.90
N LEU A 610 6.03 27.47 5.75
CA LEU A 610 7.38 27.21 6.21
C LEU A 610 8.41 28.11 5.53
N THR A 611 8.24 28.37 4.23
CA THR A 611 9.13 29.25 3.48
C THR A 611 9.14 30.66 4.04
N MET A 612 7.95 31.25 4.22
CA MET A 612 7.81 32.63 4.65
C MET A 612 8.10 32.84 6.13
N ASN A 613 7.78 31.89 6.98
CA ASN A 613 7.87 32.01 8.43
C ASN A 613 9.16 31.41 9.04
N HIS A 614 9.84 30.49 8.33
CA HIS A 614 11.07 29.85 8.82
C HIS A 614 12.28 30.12 7.94
N ILE A 615 12.18 29.92 6.62
CA ILE A 615 13.34 29.94 5.74
C ILE A 615 13.81 31.37 5.42
N ILE A 616 12.93 32.23 4.93
CA ILE A 616 13.29 33.61 4.57
C ILE A 616 13.82 34.39 5.78
N PRO A 617 13.19 34.36 6.96
CA PRO A 617 13.69 35.05 8.15
C PRO A 617 15.11 34.60 8.57
N VAL A 618 15.35 33.30 8.53
CA VAL A 618 16.69 32.74 8.89
C VAL A 618 17.76 33.14 7.89
N ALA A 619 17.48 33.05 6.59
CA ALA A 619 18.39 33.43 5.54
C ALA A 619 18.75 34.95 5.63
N THR A 620 17.73 35.81 5.82
CA THR A 620 17.90 37.26 5.98
C THR A 620 18.66 37.59 7.26
N HIS A 621 18.43 36.88 8.35
CA HIS A 621 19.20 37.07 9.59
C HIS A 621 20.69 36.76 9.39
N TYR A 622 21.02 35.64 8.73
CA TYR A 622 22.40 35.30 8.42
C TYR A 622 23.06 36.31 7.47
N GLN A 623 22.34 36.75 6.45
CA GLN A 623 22.80 37.79 5.52
C GLN A 623 23.16 39.10 6.27
N SER A 624 22.32 39.52 7.22
CA SER A 624 22.59 40.69 8.05
C SER A 624 23.83 40.53 8.93
N ARG A 625 24.06 39.30 9.47
CA ARG A 625 25.29 39.01 10.23
C ARG A 625 26.55 39.10 9.35
N LEU A 626 26.50 38.57 8.15
CA LEU A 626 27.60 38.68 7.17
C LEU A 626 27.86 40.13 6.72
N ALA A 627 26.80 40.91 6.50
CA ALA A 627 26.92 42.33 6.14
C ALA A 627 27.63 43.14 7.24
N LYS A 628 27.25 42.96 8.50
CA LYS A 628 27.94 43.57 9.65
C LYS A 628 29.42 43.17 9.71
N ASN A 629 29.77 41.92 9.41
CA ASN A 629 31.15 41.47 9.37
C ASN A 629 31.94 42.18 8.25
N VAL A 630 31.36 42.30 7.06
CA VAL A 630 31.96 43.02 5.93
C VAL A 630 32.24 44.48 6.28
N GLU A 631 31.24 45.16 6.87
CA GLU A 631 31.40 46.55 7.33
C GLU A 631 32.53 46.71 8.36
N GLY A 632 32.53 45.84 9.38
CA GLY A 632 33.57 45.82 10.43
C GLY A 632 34.97 45.59 9.89
N MET A 633 35.15 44.65 8.96
CA MET A 633 36.45 44.35 8.33
C MET A 633 36.96 45.51 7.46
N ILE A 634 36.06 46.14 6.71
CA ILE A 634 36.41 47.34 5.89
C ILE A 634 36.83 48.50 6.81
N ASN A 635 36.17 48.72 7.93
CA ASN A 635 36.51 49.75 8.91
C ASN A 635 37.86 49.50 9.59
N ILE A 636 38.24 48.23 9.86
CA ILE A 636 39.50 47.86 10.54
C ILE A 636 40.69 47.92 9.58
N PHE A 637 40.58 47.37 8.38
CA PHE A 637 41.69 47.16 7.45
C PHE A 637 41.78 48.21 6.31
N GLY A 638 40.80 49.13 6.25
CA GLY A 638 40.69 50.10 5.16
C GLY A 638 39.99 49.54 3.91
N GLY A 639 39.63 50.46 2.99
CA GLY A 639 38.70 50.15 1.90
C GLY A 639 39.16 49.07 0.94
N GLU A 640 40.40 49.05 0.50
CA GLU A 640 40.88 48.08 -0.50
C GLU A 640 41.23 46.73 0.11
N GLU A 641 41.93 46.68 1.22
CA GLU A 641 42.30 45.45 1.91
C GLU A 641 41.08 44.81 2.53
N GLY A 642 40.19 45.57 3.20
CA GLY A 642 38.97 45.11 3.76
C GLY A 642 38.01 44.48 2.71
N LYS A 643 37.89 45.09 1.53
CA LYS A 643 37.13 44.52 0.40
C LYS A 643 37.72 43.19 -0.08
N LYS A 644 39.04 43.09 -0.17
CA LYS A 644 39.71 41.84 -0.59
C LYS A 644 39.45 40.71 0.43
N LEU A 645 39.60 41.01 1.72
CA LEU A 645 39.38 40.02 2.81
C LEU A 645 37.93 39.57 2.91
N THR A 646 36.97 40.40 2.55
CA THR A 646 35.53 40.13 2.65
C THR A 646 34.87 39.65 1.36
N ALA A 647 35.63 39.54 0.26
CA ALA A 647 35.08 39.17 -1.05
C ALA A 647 34.21 37.90 -1.04
N ARG A 648 34.59 36.88 -0.25
CA ARG A 648 33.80 35.67 -0.07
C ARG A 648 32.45 35.95 0.61
N ASN A 649 32.46 36.76 1.67
CA ASN A 649 31.22 37.07 2.41
C ASN A 649 30.28 37.89 1.53
N VAL A 650 30.79 38.83 0.75
CA VAL A 650 29.99 39.58 -0.24
C VAL A 650 29.37 38.69 -1.29
N LYS A 651 30.09 37.65 -1.76
CA LYS A 651 29.52 36.65 -2.68
C LYS A 651 28.36 35.86 -2.04
N ILE A 652 28.52 35.41 -0.79
CA ILE A 652 27.47 34.70 -0.05
C ILE A 652 26.25 35.59 0.17
N ILE A 653 26.46 36.86 0.58
CA ILE A 653 25.39 37.85 0.76
C ILE A 653 24.55 37.99 -0.51
N ARG A 654 25.23 38.10 -1.66
CA ARG A 654 24.55 38.21 -2.97
C ARG A 654 23.75 36.95 -3.30
N GLU A 655 24.37 35.81 -3.15
CA GLU A 655 23.71 34.53 -3.43
C GLU A 655 22.47 34.33 -2.55
N ILE A 656 22.53 34.66 -1.26
CA ILE A 656 21.37 34.62 -0.38
C ILE A 656 20.27 35.56 -0.87
N ALA A 657 20.61 36.79 -1.28
CA ALA A 657 19.65 37.77 -1.80
C ALA A 657 18.94 37.26 -3.07
N GLU A 658 19.69 36.74 -4.02
CA GLU A 658 19.17 36.20 -5.29
C GLU A 658 18.24 35.01 -5.05
N ARG A 659 18.63 34.10 -4.15
CA ARG A 659 17.82 32.92 -3.82
C ARG A 659 16.54 33.29 -3.05
N THR A 660 16.61 34.17 -2.06
CA THR A 660 15.45 34.63 -1.31
C THR A 660 14.46 35.35 -2.23
N GLU A 661 14.91 36.24 -3.12
CA GLU A 661 14.04 36.86 -4.12
C GLU A 661 13.37 35.83 -5.03
N THR A 662 14.13 34.84 -5.51
CA THR A 662 13.56 33.74 -6.33
C THR A 662 12.53 32.94 -5.59
N ILE A 663 12.76 32.62 -4.33
CA ILE A 663 11.83 31.90 -3.46
C ILE A 663 10.55 32.70 -3.22
N GLU A 664 10.64 33.99 -2.88
CA GLU A 664 9.48 34.85 -2.64
C GLU A 664 8.59 34.95 -3.88
N ARG A 665 9.19 35.16 -5.06
CA ARG A 665 8.45 35.14 -6.34
C ARG A 665 7.84 33.76 -6.62
N GLY A 666 8.56 32.67 -6.29
CA GLY A 666 8.08 31.32 -6.42
C GLY A 666 6.85 31.05 -5.56
N VAL A 667 6.87 31.48 -4.29
CA VAL A 667 5.74 31.37 -3.37
C VAL A 667 4.53 32.19 -3.85
N GLU A 668 4.75 33.42 -4.33
CA GLU A 668 3.68 34.23 -4.90
C GLU A 668 3.06 33.54 -6.12
N ALA A 669 3.89 33.00 -7.03
CA ALA A 669 3.45 32.24 -8.21
C ALA A 669 2.67 30.98 -7.81
N LEU A 670 3.13 30.24 -6.77
CA LEU A 670 2.49 29.05 -6.22
C LEU A 670 1.09 29.39 -5.66
N VAL A 671 0.98 30.46 -4.89
CA VAL A 671 -0.31 30.93 -4.33
C VAL A 671 -1.28 31.31 -5.45
N ASN A 672 -0.80 32.01 -6.48
CA ASN A 672 -1.62 32.41 -7.62
C ASN A 672 -2.08 31.20 -8.44
N ALA A 673 -1.20 30.26 -8.77
CA ALA A 673 -1.56 29.03 -9.46
C ALA A 673 -2.63 28.25 -8.71
N ARG A 674 -2.48 28.09 -7.40
CA ARG A 674 -3.44 27.42 -6.53
C ARG A 674 -4.81 28.15 -6.52
N LYS A 675 -4.84 29.49 -6.45
CA LYS A 675 -6.05 30.29 -6.52
C LYS A 675 -6.78 30.14 -7.85
N VAL A 676 -6.04 30.00 -8.95
CA VAL A 676 -6.61 29.78 -10.28
C VAL A 676 -7.21 28.37 -10.36
N ALA A 677 -6.44 27.35 -9.98
CA ALA A 677 -6.89 25.96 -9.99
C ALA A 677 -8.15 25.74 -9.13
N ASN A 678 -8.24 26.40 -7.97
CA ASN A 678 -9.41 26.28 -7.08
C ASN A 678 -10.72 26.82 -7.66
N LYS A 679 -10.68 27.62 -8.74
CA LYS A 679 -11.89 28.13 -9.41
C LYS A 679 -12.47 27.13 -10.41
N ILE A 680 -11.75 26.06 -10.72
CA ILE A 680 -12.20 25.01 -11.62
C ILE A 680 -13.23 24.16 -10.88
N GLU A 681 -14.41 23.96 -11.47
CA GLU A 681 -15.51 23.21 -10.85
C GLU A 681 -15.29 21.69 -10.98
N SER A 682 -14.84 21.19 -12.15
CA SER A 682 -14.58 19.79 -12.39
C SER A 682 -13.40 19.30 -11.54
N GLU A 683 -13.59 18.28 -10.71
CA GLU A 683 -12.53 17.71 -9.88
C GLU A 683 -11.39 17.14 -10.74
N ARG A 684 -11.71 16.52 -11.88
CA ARG A 684 -10.72 16.04 -12.84
C ARG A 684 -9.82 17.17 -13.36
N GLU A 685 -10.43 18.21 -13.93
CA GLU A 685 -9.68 19.34 -14.51
C GLU A 685 -8.91 20.11 -13.42
N LYS A 686 -9.46 20.20 -12.23
CA LYS A 686 -8.80 20.79 -11.05
C LYS A 686 -7.56 19.97 -10.67
N ALA A 687 -7.67 18.65 -10.59
CA ALA A 687 -6.55 17.75 -10.27
C ALA A 687 -5.43 17.87 -11.32
N ILE A 688 -5.77 17.93 -12.61
CA ILE A 688 -4.81 18.16 -13.71
C ILE A 688 -4.14 19.54 -13.55
N ALA A 689 -4.90 20.58 -13.26
CA ALA A 689 -4.32 21.92 -13.03
C ALA A 689 -3.37 21.94 -11.82
N TYR A 690 -3.68 21.21 -10.75
CA TYR A 690 -2.78 21.06 -9.61
C TYR A 690 -1.50 20.30 -9.99
N HIS A 691 -1.61 19.25 -10.77
CA HIS A 691 -0.47 18.49 -11.29
C HIS A 691 0.43 19.36 -12.18
N ASP A 692 -0.15 20.03 -13.17
CA ASP A 692 0.62 20.71 -14.22
C ASP A 692 1.14 22.09 -13.81
N THR A 693 0.44 22.78 -12.89
CA THR A 693 0.75 24.20 -12.61
C THR A 693 1.15 24.47 -11.16
N VAL A 694 0.69 23.67 -10.19
CA VAL A 694 0.98 23.88 -8.77
C VAL A 694 2.19 23.04 -8.33
N ALA A 695 2.17 21.72 -8.56
CA ALA A 695 3.23 20.83 -8.13
C ALA A 695 4.64 21.19 -8.67
N PRO A 696 4.83 21.56 -9.95
CA PRO A 696 6.16 21.93 -10.44
C PRO A 696 6.76 23.14 -9.73
N LYS A 697 5.92 24.11 -9.29
CA LYS A 697 6.40 25.29 -8.54
C LYS A 697 6.93 24.93 -7.15
N MET A 698 6.39 23.90 -6.53
CA MET A 698 6.91 23.42 -5.25
C MET A 698 8.34 22.87 -5.42
N GLU A 699 8.62 22.12 -6.49
CA GLU A 699 9.96 21.59 -6.75
C GLU A 699 10.98 22.73 -7.05
N GLU A 700 10.57 23.77 -7.78
CA GLU A 700 11.40 24.95 -8.01
C GLU A 700 11.76 25.66 -6.71
N ILE A 701 10.78 25.87 -5.82
CA ILE A 701 10.98 26.50 -4.50
C ILE A 701 11.88 25.61 -3.64
N ARG A 702 11.62 24.31 -3.58
CA ARG A 702 12.42 23.33 -2.84
C ARG A 702 13.89 23.41 -3.24
N TYR A 703 14.19 23.39 -4.53
CA TYR A 703 15.57 23.48 -5.02
C TYR A 703 16.31 24.69 -4.45
N GLN A 704 15.67 25.86 -4.41
CA GLN A 704 16.30 27.06 -3.89
C GLN A 704 16.51 27.01 -2.36
N ILE A 705 15.53 26.46 -1.63
CA ILE A 705 15.61 26.29 -0.17
C ILE A 705 16.73 25.31 0.20
N ASP A 706 16.84 24.18 -0.51
CA ASP A 706 17.87 23.17 -0.27
C ASP A 706 19.29 23.75 -0.51
N LYS A 707 19.43 24.70 -1.44
CA LYS A 707 20.70 25.46 -1.63
C LYS A 707 20.94 26.46 -0.50
N LEU A 708 19.91 27.12 0.02
CA LEU A 708 20.06 27.99 1.21
C LEU A 708 20.48 27.21 2.45
N GLU A 709 20.01 25.98 2.63
CA GLU A 709 20.40 25.10 3.74
C GLU A 709 21.90 24.88 3.81
N LEU A 710 22.62 24.89 2.66
CA LEU A 710 24.08 24.76 2.58
C LEU A 710 24.82 26.07 2.87
N LEU A 711 24.18 27.21 2.63
CA LEU A 711 24.81 28.53 2.74
C LEU A 711 24.65 29.12 4.15
N VAL A 712 23.46 28.96 4.74
CA VAL A 712 23.13 29.55 6.03
C VAL A 712 23.87 28.81 7.15
N ALA A 713 24.39 29.58 8.11
CA ALA A 713 25.07 29.01 9.27
C ALA A 713 24.19 27.99 9.98
N ASP A 714 24.77 26.82 10.27
CA ASP A 714 24.05 25.67 10.82
C ASP A 714 23.32 25.97 12.14
N GLU A 715 23.93 26.83 12.99
CA GLU A 715 23.34 27.28 14.25
C GLU A 715 22.06 28.11 14.11
N LEU A 716 21.82 28.69 12.94
CA LEU A 716 20.64 29.50 12.66
C LEU A 716 19.52 28.69 11.98
N TRP A 717 19.87 27.59 11.30
CA TRP A 717 18.91 26.77 10.60
C TRP A 717 17.93 26.06 11.57
N THR A 718 16.64 26.31 11.45
CA THR A 718 15.65 25.95 12.46
C THR A 718 15.06 24.55 12.29
N LEU A 719 15.05 24.02 11.06
CA LEU A 719 14.44 22.72 10.78
C LEU A 719 15.46 21.58 10.92
N PRO A 720 15.11 20.43 11.50
CA PRO A 720 15.94 19.24 11.48
C PRO A 720 16.35 18.86 10.04
N LYS A 721 17.64 18.56 9.87
CA LYS A 721 18.23 18.20 8.56
C LYS A 721 18.13 16.69 8.32
N TYR A 722 18.31 16.26 7.08
CA TYR A 722 18.28 14.83 6.72
C TYR A 722 19.28 14.00 7.51
N ARG A 723 20.47 14.50 7.81
CA ARG A 723 21.46 13.81 8.65
C ARG A 723 20.93 13.50 10.07
N GLU A 724 20.00 14.30 10.58
CA GLU A 724 19.39 14.11 11.90
C GLU A 724 18.18 13.19 11.80
N LEU A 725 17.30 13.42 10.80
CA LEU A 725 16.09 12.64 10.59
C LEU A 725 16.36 11.19 10.22
N LEU A 726 17.44 10.92 9.45
CA LEU A 726 17.76 9.60 8.92
C LEU A 726 18.77 8.80 9.74
N PHE A 727 19.55 9.45 10.65
CA PHE A 727 20.65 8.79 11.35
C PHE A 727 20.58 8.86 12.87
N ILE A 728 19.58 9.53 13.44
CA ILE A 728 19.30 9.45 14.90
C ILE A 728 18.20 8.42 15.12
N ARG A 729 18.58 7.35 15.82
CA ARG A 729 17.74 6.16 16.03
C ARG A 729 17.75 5.73 17.50
#